data_5616fdf7a8b8f862130b970d061df878
#
_entry.id   5616fdf7a8b8f862130b970d061df878
#
_cell.length_a   1.000
_cell.length_b   1.000
_cell.length_c   1.000
_cell.angle_alpha   90.00
_cell.angle_beta   90.00
_cell.angle_gamma   90.00
#
_symmetry.space_group_name_H-M   'P 1'
#
loop_
_entity.id
_entity.type
_entity.pdbx_description
1 polymer ?
#
loop_
_entity_poly.entity_id
_entity_poly.type
_entity_poly.pdbx_seq_one_letter_code
_entity_poly.pdbx_strand_id
1 'polypeptide(L)'
;MADNRRTSEYRRRDFLKKVATGGALATTGPLLRAAQEASAPTTGKPAASEAAPAKARARITYPRTFAGRGLKMIAFPLAGVGTGTISLGGRGQLRDWEIFNRPDKGNSPDYCFASIWAQAKGRRAVTRVLEARIEPPYEGESGLGANNVPGLPRLAGATFTGAYPFAQIDFHDAKLPVQVRLEAFNPLVPLDAEASGLPVAILRYALRNPGSAPAKVGLAFSLQNMVGKEGRQAIYREDAGVSGLLMSNPMIAASDPLMGTMVLGVLGAPAGTVSYLKGWKRAQWWDGALTFWDDFSADGALTRDAPALNPVGSIAVTQTLAAGAEAAVTFLIAWHFPNRTPERCGWEAAEGKGKSVVGNHYCERFKDAWAVAQYVAHELPTLEGRTRKFADAVQASSLPPAVLDAAMSNLSTLRTNTAFRTADGEFHGFEGCNDQRGCCHGSCTHVWNYEQATAFVFPTLARSIRESEFLRNVRDNGLMGFRSYLPDGLQIWEAAAADGQMGCLMKLYRDWQLSGDSDWLRRLWPNAKKALEFATIKGGWDADHDGVMEGVQHNTYDVEFYGPNPLCGVWYLGALRAGEEMARALGDEQSAGEFRHLFESGRRWIDANLFNGEYYIQKVVGRKSEEVAAGLRVGMGGADPMKPDYQMGEACLIDQLLGQYMAHVVGLGYLLDENNVRKALRSVYRYNYRADLSEHEAVQRTYALNDDGGVLVASYPSGKRPEIPFPYFAEVWTGLEYQFAAHLAFEGMYAEALNVVETARRRHDGERRNPWNEPECGHHYARAMSSWAVLVALNGFHYSAPEKRLTLAPRTRTSNLRSFWTLPSGWGTFAHSQLVAGQKAEIRATEGSLALASLALEGRGKARPAVKLGIETVSASVREEGNWRVIAFDREVSVAPDRPLVVTLRV
;
A
#
# COMPACT_ATOMS: atom_id res chain seq x y z
N MET A 1 -30.45 -29.06 30.36
CA MET A 1 -30.53 -27.61 30.56
C MET A 1 -29.50 -27.26 31.59
N ALA A 2 -28.34 -26.87 31.18
CA ALA A 2 -27.33 -26.14 32.00
C ALA A 2 -26.08 -25.96 31.17
N ASP A 3 -25.69 -24.74 31.09
CA ASP A 3 -24.32 -24.27 30.97
C ASP A 3 -23.60 -24.41 29.61
N ASN A 4 -23.80 -23.39 28.79
CA ASN A 4 -22.97 -23.15 27.58
C ASN A 4 -22.54 -21.69 27.46
N ARG A 5 -22.07 -21.04 28.56
CA ARG A 5 -21.60 -19.64 28.59
C ARG A 5 -20.10 -19.46 28.89
N ARG A 6 -19.28 -20.50 28.78
CA ARG A 6 -17.85 -20.41 29.18
C ARG A 6 -16.82 -20.54 28.04
N THR A 7 -17.21 -20.59 26.79
CA THR A 7 -16.24 -20.88 25.69
C THR A 7 -15.75 -19.68 24.90
N SER A 8 -16.32 -18.48 25.06
CA SER A 8 -15.89 -17.31 24.27
C SER A 8 -14.77 -16.44 24.93
N GLU A 9 -14.68 -16.45 26.25
CA GLU A 9 -13.66 -15.66 26.97
C GLU A 9 -12.24 -16.26 26.92
N TYR A 10 -12.11 -17.56 26.65
CA TYR A 10 -10.82 -18.26 26.73
C TYR A 10 -9.89 -18.00 25.52
N ARG A 11 -10.44 -17.77 24.33
CA ARG A 11 -9.63 -17.69 23.09
C ARG A 11 -8.89 -16.36 22.89
N ARG A 12 -9.38 -15.25 23.42
CA ARG A 12 -8.80 -13.93 23.25
C ARG A 12 -7.70 -13.60 24.26
N ARG A 13 -7.86 -14.07 25.50
CA ARG A 13 -6.82 -14.00 26.52
C ARG A 13 -5.56 -14.80 26.14
N ASP A 14 -5.72 -15.92 25.42
CA ASP A 14 -4.61 -16.73 24.95
C ASP A 14 -3.87 -16.12 23.77
N PHE A 15 -4.52 -15.35 22.92
CA PHE A 15 -3.87 -14.61 21.84
C PHE A 15 -2.98 -13.48 22.38
N LEU A 16 -3.49 -12.68 23.30
CA LEU A 16 -2.71 -11.60 23.93
C LEU A 16 -1.59 -12.14 24.84
N LYS A 17 -1.79 -13.27 25.50
CA LYS A 17 -0.72 -13.95 26.26
C LYS A 17 0.36 -14.54 25.36
N LYS A 18 0.04 -15.05 24.18
CA LYS A 18 1.02 -15.57 23.21
C LYS A 18 1.83 -14.49 22.54
N VAL A 19 1.29 -13.28 22.38
CA VAL A 19 2.06 -12.11 21.91
C VAL A 19 2.99 -11.57 23.00
N ALA A 20 2.59 -11.68 24.28
CA ALA A 20 3.40 -11.23 25.42
C ALA A 20 4.46 -12.26 25.89
N THR A 21 4.37 -13.54 25.50
CA THR A 21 5.26 -14.60 25.99
C THR A 21 6.32 -15.08 24.99
N GLY A 22 6.46 -14.40 23.86
CA GLY A 22 7.51 -14.69 22.84
C GLY A 22 8.89 -14.11 23.16
N GLY A 23 9.14 -13.60 24.34
CA GLY A 23 10.41 -12.95 24.65
C GLY A 23 10.84 -13.03 26.11
N ALA A 24 11.04 -14.22 26.67
CA ALA A 24 11.82 -14.35 27.90
C ALA A 24 12.20 -15.81 28.15
N LEU A 25 13.47 -16.15 27.92
CA LEU A 25 14.08 -17.30 28.54
C LEU A 25 15.51 -16.95 29.00
N ALA A 26 15.64 -17.00 30.35
CA ALA A 26 16.83 -17.25 31.14
C ALA A 26 17.86 -16.10 31.26
N THR A 27 18.15 -15.66 32.44
CA THR A 27 18.93 -16.39 33.48
C THR A 27 18.79 -15.71 34.82
N THR A 28 18.74 -16.56 35.88
CA THR A 28 18.67 -16.20 37.28
C THR A 28 20.05 -15.85 37.87
N GLY A 29 20.07 -14.85 38.74
CA GLY A 29 21.17 -14.65 39.70
C GLY A 29 20.97 -13.37 40.52
N PRO A 30 21.05 -13.42 41.85
CA PRO A 30 20.54 -12.36 42.73
C PRO A 30 21.61 -11.41 43.27
N LEU A 31 21.12 -10.34 43.93
CA LEU A 31 21.76 -9.41 44.89
C LEU A 31 21.87 -7.96 44.35
N LEU A 32 21.56 -6.90 45.03
CA LEU A 32 21.49 -6.53 46.45
C LEU A 32 20.72 -5.19 46.56
N ARG A 33 20.05 -5.00 47.64
CA ARG A 33 19.44 -3.74 48.07
C ARG A 33 20.49 -2.64 48.32
N ALA A 34 20.20 -1.43 47.93
CA ALA A 34 20.54 -0.25 48.72
C ALA A 34 19.46 0.82 48.53
N ALA A 35 19.04 1.38 49.63
CA ALA A 35 17.90 2.31 49.73
C ALA A 35 18.39 3.76 49.79
N GLN A 36 17.44 4.65 49.39
CA GLN A 36 17.23 6.04 49.86
C GLN A 36 18.25 7.10 49.47
N GLU A 37 17.83 8.11 48.77
CA GLU A 37 17.24 9.35 49.38
C GLU A 37 16.56 10.23 48.34
N ALA A 38 15.43 10.77 48.71
CA ALA A 38 14.64 11.69 47.91
C ALA A 38 15.20 13.11 47.97
N SER A 39 15.30 13.80 46.84
CA SER A 39 15.33 15.26 46.81
C SER A 39 14.38 15.80 45.75
N ALA A 40 13.62 16.80 46.14
CA ALA A 40 12.54 17.45 45.38
C ALA A 40 13.03 18.15 44.09
N PRO A 41 12.19 18.27 43.03
CA PRO A 41 12.59 18.91 41.81
C PRO A 41 12.48 20.42 41.90
N THR A 42 13.57 21.09 41.59
CA THR A 42 13.63 22.53 41.36
C THR A 42 13.10 22.85 39.98
N THR A 43 12.12 23.74 39.90
CA THR A 43 11.57 24.30 38.67
C THR A 43 12.63 25.20 37.99
N GLY A 44 13.28 24.67 36.96
CA GLY A 44 14.12 25.43 36.06
C GLY A 44 13.53 25.40 34.63
N LYS A 45 13.26 26.59 34.05
CA LYS A 45 12.97 26.71 32.61
C LYS A 45 14.08 26.04 31.81
N PRO A 46 13.79 25.22 30.79
CA PRO A 46 14.83 24.73 29.94
C PRO A 46 15.38 25.85 29.07
N ALA A 47 16.69 26.10 29.20
CA ALA A 47 17.44 26.93 28.29
C ALA A 47 17.46 26.27 26.91
N ALA A 48 17.26 27.06 25.86
CA ALA A 48 17.40 26.61 24.48
C ALA A 48 18.83 26.08 24.28
N SER A 49 18.95 24.78 24.14
CA SER A 49 20.19 24.14 23.70
C SER A 49 20.45 24.57 22.25
N GLU A 50 21.60 25.19 22.00
CA GLU A 50 22.09 25.39 20.65
C GLU A 50 22.26 24.03 19.98
N ALA A 51 21.34 23.73 19.06
CA ALA A 51 21.39 22.51 18.25
C ALA A 51 22.67 22.54 17.42
N ALA A 52 23.50 21.50 17.55
CA ALA A 52 24.60 21.26 16.62
C ALA A 52 24.09 21.38 15.17
N PRO A 53 24.88 21.93 14.21
CA PRO A 53 24.43 22.14 12.85
C PRO A 53 23.95 20.81 12.25
N ALA A 54 22.67 20.75 11.94
CA ALA A 54 22.06 19.56 11.34
C ALA A 54 22.84 19.22 10.06
N LYS A 55 23.42 18.02 10.01
CA LYS A 55 24.00 17.48 8.77
C LYS A 55 22.96 17.69 7.66
N ALA A 56 23.36 18.32 6.56
CA ALA A 56 22.46 18.57 5.43
C ALA A 56 21.78 17.24 5.05
N ARG A 57 20.49 17.14 5.36
CA ARG A 57 19.71 15.91 5.14
C ARG A 57 19.58 15.68 3.64
N ALA A 58 19.95 14.48 3.17
CA ALA A 58 19.87 14.13 1.74
C ALA A 58 18.45 14.37 1.19
N ARG A 59 18.39 15.05 0.04
CA ARG A 59 17.13 15.33 -0.65
C ARG A 59 16.56 14.02 -1.23
N ILE A 60 15.27 13.75 -1.03
CA ILE A 60 14.58 12.66 -1.68
C ILE A 60 14.45 12.96 -3.18
N THR A 61 14.85 12.02 -4.02
CA THR A 61 14.67 12.06 -5.48
C THR A 61 13.59 11.08 -5.93
N TYR A 62 13.08 11.25 -7.14
CA TYR A 62 12.25 10.25 -7.81
C TYR A 62 12.61 10.23 -9.31
N PRO A 63 13.04 9.10 -9.88
CA PRO A 63 13.36 7.80 -9.23
C PRO A 63 14.36 7.93 -8.08
N ARG A 64 14.28 6.96 -7.15
CA ARG A 64 15.15 6.92 -5.98
C ARG A 64 16.30 5.97 -6.18
N THR A 65 17.53 6.41 -5.86
CA THR A 65 18.76 5.63 -6.09
C THR A 65 19.42 5.26 -4.78
N PHE A 66 19.91 4.03 -4.68
CA PHE A 66 20.53 3.44 -3.49
C PHE A 66 21.85 2.76 -3.87
N ALA A 67 22.87 2.89 -3.02
CA ALA A 67 24.18 2.25 -3.17
C ALA A 67 24.81 1.93 -1.82
N GLY A 68 25.82 1.05 -1.80
CA GLY A 68 26.53 0.67 -0.58
C GLY A 68 25.56 0.15 0.50
N ARG A 69 25.64 0.69 1.72
CA ARG A 69 24.79 0.29 2.85
C ARG A 69 23.30 0.48 2.61
N GLY A 70 22.91 1.44 1.78
CA GLY A 70 21.51 1.67 1.38
C GLY A 70 20.88 0.53 0.55
N LEU A 71 21.64 -0.49 0.15
CA LEU A 71 21.12 -1.69 -0.52
C LEU A 71 20.59 -2.75 0.46
N LYS A 72 20.97 -2.67 1.75
CA LYS A 72 20.84 -3.74 2.73
C LYS A 72 19.37 -4.17 2.97
N MET A 73 18.48 -3.19 3.18
CA MET A 73 17.10 -3.47 3.55
C MET A 73 16.14 -3.51 2.37
N ILE A 74 16.61 -3.26 1.15
CA ILE A 74 15.76 -3.27 -0.03
C ILE A 74 15.11 -4.64 -0.22
N ALA A 75 13.79 -4.63 -0.34
CA ALA A 75 12.95 -5.72 -0.82
C ALA A 75 11.82 -5.10 -1.67
N PHE A 76 12.04 -5.08 -2.97
CA PHE A 76 11.13 -4.45 -3.95
C PHE A 76 10.14 -5.50 -4.46
N PRO A 77 8.81 -5.35 -4.23
CA PRO A 77 7.82 -6.37 -4.60
C PRO A 77 7.69 -6.53 -6.12
N LEU A 78 7.85 -7.76 -6.60
CA LEU A 78 7.68 -8.17 -8.00
C LEU A 78 6.51 -9.14 -8.09
N ALA A 79 5.29 -8.62 -8.15
CA ALA A 79 4.09 -9.45 -8.22
C ALA A 79 2.90 -8.69 -8.78
N GLY A 80 1.86 -9.42 -9.18
CA GLY A 80 0.56 -8.86 -9.52
C GLY A 80 -0.32 -8.60 -8.30
N VAL A 81 -1.36 -7.81 -8.47
CA VAL A 81 -2.36 -7.56 -7.43
C VAL A 81 -3.03 -8.87 -7.02
N GLY A 82 -2.93 -9.21 -5.74
CA GLY A 82 -3.57 -10.40 -5.18
C GLY A 82 -2.91 -11.74 -5.51
N THR A 83 -1.66 -11.77 -6.01
CA THR A 83 -1.01 -13.02 -6.45
C THR A 83 0.07 -13.54 -5.50
N GLY A 84 0.28 -12.89 -4.36
CA GLY A 84 1.48 -13.08 -3.54
C GLY A 84 2.65 -12.28 -4.12
N THR A 85 3.86 -12.44 -3.56
CA THR A 85 5.02 -11.66 -4.03
C THR A 85 6.34 -12.42 -3.95
N ILE A 86 7.27 -12.01 -4.81
CA ILE A 86 8.71 -12.24 -4.67
C ILE A 86 9.34 -10.86 -4.63
N SER A 87 10.29 -10.61 -3.71
CA SER A 87 10.96 -9.31 -3.61
C SER A 87 12.36 -9.33 -4.22
N LEU A 88 12.68 -8.30 -5.01
CA LEU A 88 14.04 -8.05 -5.49
C LEU A 88 14.82 -7.30 -4.40
N GLY A 89 15.93 -7.90 -3.94
CA GLY A 89 16.83 -7.26 -2.99
C GLY A 89 17.79 -6.29 -3.66
N GLY A 90 18.32 -5.35 -2.88
CA GLY A 90 19.15 -4.25 -3.41
C GLY A 90 20.46 -4.67 -4.09
N ARG A 91 21.00 -5.84 -3.76
CA ARG A 91 22.20 -6.37 -4.39
C ARG A 91 21.93 -7.31 -5.58
N GLY A 92 20.65 -7.57 -5.94
CA GLY A 92 20.22 -8.40 -7.06
C GLY A 92 19.67 -9.78 -6.69
N GLN A 93 19.68 -10.17 -5.41
CA GLN A 93 19.10 -11.42 -4.92
C GLN A 93 17.56 -11.34 -4.93
N LEU A 94 16.90 -12.49 -5.05
CA LEU A 94 15.47 -12.62 -4.76
C LEU A 94 15.27 -13.07 -3.29
N ARG A 95 14.29 -12.46 -2.63
CA ARG A 95 13.99 -12.69 -1.21
C ARG A 95 12.50 -12.59 -0.94
N ASP A 96 12.07 -12.94 0.26
CA ASP A 96 10.68 -12.86 0.67
C ASP A 96 9.75 -13.55 -0.35
N TRP A 97 9.89 -14.89 -0.47
CA TRP A 97 9.11 -15.70 -1.38
C TRP A 97 7.74 -16.02 -0.80
N GLU A 98 6.80 -15.14 -1.03
CA GLU A 98 5.47 -15.13 -0.42
C GLU A 98 4.38 -15.51 -1.42
N ILE A 99 4.64 -16.54 -2.24
CA ILE A 99 3.75 -17.01 -3.34
C ILE A 99 2.89 -18.22 -2.94
N PHE A 100 3.06 -18.74 -1.71
CA PHE A 100 2.37 -19.96 -1.24
C PHE A 100 1.12 -19.65 -0.40
N ASN A 101 0.35 -18.64 -0.84
CA ASN A 101 -0.90 -18.19 -0.20
C ASN A 101 -0.75 -17.68 1.24
N ARG A 102 0.44 -17.20 1.61
CA ARG A 102 0.72 -16.57 2.91
C ARG A 102 1.96 -15.69 2.84
N PRO A 103 2.11 -14.73 3.75
CA PRO A 103 3.40 -14.09 4.01
C PRO A 103 4.46 -15.12 4.43
N ASP A 104 5.70 -14.85 4.09
CA ASP A 104 6.85 -15.66 4.51
C ASP A 104 8.13 -14.83 4.45
N LYS A 105 8.20 -13.79 5.32
CA LYS A 105 9.31 -12.84 5.35
C LYS A 105 10.63 -13.53 5.67
N GLY A 106 11.67 -13.14 4.94
CA GLY A 106 12.99 -13.73 5.06
C GLY A 106 13.16 -15.08 4.36
N ASN A 107 12.05 -15.69 3.87
CA ASN A 107 12.15 -16.95 3.15
C ASN A 107 12.77 -16.75 1.76
N SER A 108 13.67 -17.63 1.40
CA SER A 108 14.25 -17.75 0.07
C SER A 108 14.46 -19.23 -0.26
N PRO A 109 14.22 -19.65 -1.52
CA PRO A 109 14.65 -20.98 -1.94
C PRO A 109 16.14 -21.15 -1.75
N ASP A 110 16.57 -22.36 -1.42
CA ASP A 110 17.97 -22.71 -1.59
C ASP A 110 18.34 -22.56 -3.08
N TYR A 111 19.50 -22.05 -3.39
CA TYR A 111 19.99 -21.97 -4.77
C TYR A 111 19.08 -21.23 -5.74
N CYS A 112 18.61 -20.04 -5.40
CA CYS A 112 17.91 -19.15 -6.31
C CYS A 112 18.79 -17.96 -6.68
N PHE A 113 19.43 -17.99 -7.86
CA PHE A 113 20.34 -16.92 -8.30
C PHE A 113 20.56 -16.92 -9.81
N ALA A 114 20.89 -15.76 -10.36
CA ALA A 114 21.39 -15.63 -11.72
C ALA A 114 22.93 -15.62 -11.75
N SER A 115 23.53 -16.09 -12.85
CA SER A 115 24.97 -16.11 -13.07
C SER A 115 25.32 -15.62 -14.47
N ILE A 116 26.51 -15.02 -14.60
CA ILE A 116 27.08 -14.63 -15.87
C ILE A 116 28.46 -15.27 -16.06
N TRP A 117 28.69 -15.80 -17.23
CA TRP A 117 30.00 -16.14 -17.77
C TRP A 117 30.28 -15.22 -18.97
N ALA A 118 31.45 -14.59 -19.03
CA ALA A 118 31.77 -13.71 -20.11
C ALA A 118 33.25 -13.82 -20.53
N GLN A 119 33.54 -13.91 -21.81
CA GLN A 119 34.86 -13.98 -22.37
C GLN A 119 35.01 -13.02 -23.57
N ALA A 120 35.83 -12.00 -23.43
CA ALA A 120 36.28 -11.24 -24.59
C ALA A 120 37.30 -12.04 -25.41
N LYS A 121 37.29 -11.87 -26.73
CA LYS A 121 38.23 -12.59 -27.65
C LYS A 121 39.69 -12.41 -27.19
N GLY A 122 40.38 -13.54 -26.98
CA GLY A 122 41.80 -13.59 -26.54
C GLY A 122 41.99 -13.24 -25.03
N ARG A 123 40.95 -13.18 -24.24
CA ARG A 123 41.04 -12.97 -22.80
C ARG A 123 40.52 -14.19 -22.03
N ARG A 124 40.94 -14.31 -20.74
CA ARG A 124 40.39 -15.33 -19.87
C ARG A 124 38.93 -15.02 -19.53
N ALA A 125 38.11 -16.06 -19.45
CA ALA A 125 36.71 -15.93 -19.03
C ALA A 125 36.58 -15.47 -17.57
N VAL A 126 35.52 -14.81 -17.29
CA VAL A 126 35.11 -14.36 -15.95
C VAL A 126 33.69 -14.86 -15.66
N THR A 127 33.54 -15.58 -14.57
CA THR A 127 32.22 -16.04 -14.08
C THR A 127 31.85 -15.35 -12.78
N ARG A 128 30.60 -14.91 -12.65
CA ARG A 128 30.06 -14.23 -11.45
C ARG A 128 28.61 -14.65 -11.21
N VAL A 129 28.24 -14.71 -9.95
CA VAL A 129 26.82 -14.58 -9.56
C VAL A 129 26.40 -13.13 -9.83
N LEU A 130 25.25 -12.93 -10.46
CA LEU A 130 24.71 -11.61 -10.80
C LEU A 130 24.08 -10.93 -9.58
N GLU A 131 24.88 -10.81 -8.54
CA GLU A 131 24.61 -10.10 -7.30
C GLU A 131 25.84 -9.29 -6.89
N ALA A 132 25.65 -8.14 -6.27
CA ALA A 132 26.73 -7.45 -5.58
C ALA A 132 27.20 -8.27 -4.36
N ARG A 133 28.38 -7.93 -3.85
CA ARG A 133 28.97 -8.57 -2.65
C ARG A 133 27.99 -8.55 -1.49
N ILE A 134 28.06 -9.59 -0.68
CA ILE A 134 27.33 -9.67 0.58
C ILE A 134 27.99 -8.70 1.58
N GLU A 135 27.18 -7.83 2.17
CA GLU A 135 27.64 -6.88 3.18
C GLU A 135 27.64 -7.52 4.60
N PRO A 136 28.55 -7.09 5.48
CA PRO A 136 28.57 -7.58 6.87
C PRO A 136 27.28 -7.19 7.64
N PRO A 137 27.02 -7.87 8.79
CA PRO A 137 27.84 -8.85 9.49
C PRO A 137 27.77 -10.25 8.87
N TYR A 138 28.82 -11.04 9.07
CA TYR A 138 28.92 -12.43 8.57
C TYR A 138 28.77 -13.44 9.72
N GLU A 139 27.90 -13.16 10.66
CA GLU A 139 27.65 -13.98 11.84
C GLU A 139 26.75 -15.18 11.55
N GLY A 140 27.13 -16.30 12.12
CA GLY A 140 26.42 -17.56 12.16
C GLY A 140 27.32 -18.65 12.76
N GLU A 141 26.73 -19.61 13.44
CA GLU A 141 27.49 -20.71 14.09
C GLU A 141 28.37 -21.50 13.12
N SER A 142 27.96 -21.58 11.86
CA SER A 142 28.68 -22.28 10.78
C SER A 142 29.04 -21.33 9.62
N GLY A 143 29.18 -20.05 9.90
CA GLY A 143 29.30 -19.01 8.89
C GLY A 143 27.98 -18.73 8.17
N LEU A 144 28.05 -18.18 6.96
CA LEU A 144 26.84 -17.97 6.13
C LEU A 144 26.37 -19.31 5.56
N GLY A 145 25.05 -19.50 5.52
CA GLY A 145 24.43 -20.74 5.05
C GLY A 145 24.89 -21.15 3.64
N ALA A 146 25.30 -22.38 3.48
CA ALA A 146 25.90 -22.91 2.23
C ALA A 146 24.90 -22.95 1.06
N ASN A 147 23.62 -23.10 1.35
CA ASN A 147 22.53 -23.15 0.37
C ASN A 147 22.36 -21.86 -0.47
N ASN A 148 22.81 -20.74 0.02
CA ASN A 148 22.86 -19.47 -0.73
C ASN A 148 24.20 -19.27 -1.46
N VAL A 149 25.08 -20.26 -1.45
CA VAL A 149 26.41 -20.25 -2.07
C VAL A 149 27.18 -18.93 -1.91
N PRO A 150 27.31 -18.42 -0.69
CA PRO A 150 27.91 -17.09 -0.44
C PRO A 150 29.38 -17.04 -0.89
N GLY A 151 30.05 -18.19 -0.95
CA GLY A 151 31.45 -18.35 -1.39
C GLY A 151 31.64 -18.24 -2.91
N LEU A 152 30.59 -18.29 -3.74
CA LEU A 152 30.76 -18.10 -5.18
C LEU A 152 31.08 -16.63 -5.49
N PRO A 153 31.94 -16.37 -6.53
CA PRO A 153 32.37 -15.02 -6.88
C PRO A 153 31.18 -14.14 -7.30
N ARG A 154 31.02 -12.98 -6.64
CA ARG A 154 30.03 -11.96 -6.93
C ARG A 154 30.63 -10.71 -7.58
N LEU A 155 29.79 -9.86 -8.13
CA LEU A 155 30.15 -8.56 -8.70
C LEU A 155 30.61 -7.60 -7.58
N ALA A 156 31.52 -6.68 -7.88
CA ALA A 156 32.14 -5.81 -6.89
C ALA A 156 31.17 -4.87 -6.20
N GLY A 157 30.08 -4.46 -6.87
CA GLY A 157 29.06 -3.58 -6.32
C GLY A 157 27.85 -3.44 -7.23
N ALA A 158 26.86 -2.69 -6.76
CA ALA A 158 25.66 -2.36 -7.52
C ALA A 158 25.11 -0.97 -7.13
N THR A 159 24.35 -0.41 -8.05
CA THR A 159 23.48 0.75 -7.81
C THR A 159 22.05 0.35 -8.12
N PHE A 160 21.17 0.45 -7.15
CA PHE A 160 19.74 0.16 -7.28
C PHE A 160 18.97 1.46 -7.53
N THR A 161 18.13 1.49 -8.56
CA THR A 161 17.20 2.59 -8.85
C THR A 161 15.78 2.07 -8.83
N GLY A 162 14.93 2.64 -7.97
CA GLY A 162 13.53 2.26 -7.86
C GLY A 162 12.60 3.39 -8.29
N ALA A 163 11.75 3.09 -9.28
CA ALA A 163 10.61 3.91 -9.70
C ALA A 163 9.43 2.96 -9.93
N TYR A 164 8.73 2.61 -8.84
CA TYR A 164 7.69 1.60 -8.91
C TYR A 164 6.74 1.85 -10.09
N PRO A 165 6.41 0.84 -10.94
CA PRO A 165 6.64 -0.60 -10.76
C PRO A 165 7.97 -1.13 -11.34
N PHE A 166 8.89 -0.29 -11.75
CA PHE A 166 10.19 -0.71 -12.29
C PHE A 166 11.29 -0.57 -11.23
N ALA A 167 12.14 -1.61 -11.15
CA ALA A 167 13.41 -1.58 -10.46
C ALA A 167 14.54 -1.79 -11.46
N GLN A 168 15.64 -1.07 -11.32
CA GLN A 168 16.83 -1.20 -12.11
C GLN A 168 18.04 -1.41 -11.21
N ILE A 169 18.93 -2.33 -11.59
CA ILE A 169 20.22 -2.51 -10.92
C ILE A 169 21.34 -2.41 -11.95
N ASP A 170 22.19 -1.41 -11.81
CA ASP A 170 23.45 -1.30 -12.54
C ASP A 170 24.53 -2.01 -11.74
N PHE A 171 25.08 -3.09 -12.29
CA PHE A 171 26.14 -3.88 -11.66
C PHE A 171 27.54 -3.35 -12.02
N HIS A 172 28.44 -3.40 -11.06
CA HIS A 172 29.80 -2.87 -11.19
C HIS A 172 30.84 -3.98 -10.91
N ASP A 173 31.62 -4.35 -11.93
CA ASP A 173 32.82 -5.19 -11.78
C ASP A 173 33.81 -4.91 -12.91
N ALA A 174 34.96 -4.30 -12.59
CA ALA A 174 35.98 -3.97 -13.58
C ALA A 174 36.65 -5.20 -14.26
N LYS A 175 36.45 -6.41 -13.68
CA LYS A 175 36.99 -7.66 -14.26
C LYS A 175 36.05 -8.23 -15.31
N LEU A 176 34.77 -7.89 -15.30
CA LEU A 176 33.80 -8.39 -16.24
C LEU A 176 33.95 -7.63 -17.58
N PRO A 177 34.13 -8.32 -18.76
CA PRO A 177 34.34 -7.64 -20.03
C PRO A 177 33.09 -7.01 -20.65
N VAL A 178 31.93 -7.17 -20.02
CA VAL A 178 30.63 -6.58 -20.42
C VAL A 178 29.99 -5.83 -19.26
N GLN A 179 29.22 -4.80 -19.57
CA GLN A 179 28.36 -4.12 -18.63
C GLN A 179 27.05 -4.88 -18.51
N VAL A 180 26.51 -4.97 -17.30
CA VAL A 180 25.26 -5.65 -17.02
C VAL A 180 24.33 -4.75 -16.22
N ARG A 181 23.08 -4.67 -16.67
CA ARG A 181 21.97 -4.00 -15.99
C ARG A 181 20.82 -4.97 -15.88
N LEU A 182 20.24 -5.09 -14.68
CA LEU A 182 18.95 -5.76 -14.47
C LEU A 182 17.84 -4.70 -14.48
N GLU A 183 16.81 -4.93 -15.28
CA GLU A 183 15.51 -4.28 -15.13
C GLU A 183 14.50 -5.34 -14.67
N ALA A 184 13.81 -5.08 -13.56
CA ALA A 184 12.84 -6.01 -12.99
C ALA A 184 11.49 -5.31 -12.79
N PHE A 185 10.40 -6.00 -13.16
CA PHE A 185 9.06 -5.46 -13.01
C PHE A 185 7.99 -6.57 -13.07
N ASN A 186 6.78 -6.19 -12.72
CA ASN A 186 5.55 -6.88 -13.07
C ASN A 186 4.60 -5.84 -13.67
N PRO A 187 3.76 -6.17 -14.67
CA PRO A 187 2.84 -5.21 -15.27
C PRO A 187 1.96 -4.50 -14.24
N LEU A 188 1.88 -3.18 -14.33
CA LEU A 188 0.98 -2.34 -13.56
C LEU A 188 0.29 -1.38 -14.51
N VAL A 189 -0.97 -1.66 -14.79
CA VAL A 189 -1.79 -0.90 -15.70
C VAL A 189 -2.96 -0.31 -14.89
N PRO A 190 -3.04 1.00 -14.72
CA PRO A 190 -4.17 1.61 -14.01
C PRO A 190 -5.51 1.18 -14.61
N LEU A 191 -6.51 0.99 -13.76
CA LEU A 191 -7.88 0.57 -14.07
C LEU A 191 -8.02 -0.87 -14.57
N ASP A 192 -6.93 -1.57 -14.82
CA ASP A 192 -6.91 -2.93 -15.34
C ASP A 192 -6.31 -3.89 -14.29
N ALA A 193 -7.16 -4.37 -13.37
CA ALA A 193 -6.77 -5.29 -12.32
C ALA A 193 -6.35 -6.67 -12.87
N GLU A 194 -6.84 -7.04 -14.08
CA GLU A 194 -6.52 -8.31 -14.73
C GLU A 194 -5.09 -8.28 -15.32
N ALA A 195 -4.74 -7.23 -16.05
CA ALA A 195 -3.38 -7.04 -16.56
C ALA A 195 -2.37 -6.83 -15.42
N SER A 196 -2.81 -6.23 -14.31
CA SER A 196 -1.99 -5.96 -13.13
C SER A 196 -1.99 -7.12 -12.10
N GLY A 197 -2.78 -8.18 -12.32
CA GLY A 197 -2.95 -9.34 -11.45
C GLY A 197 -2.26 -10.61 -11.97
N LEU A 198 -1.10 -10.50 -12.60
CA LEU A 198 -0.36 -11.64 -13.15
C LEU A 198 0.64 -12.21 -12.13
N PRO A 199 0.61 -13.54 -11.87
CA PRO A 199 1.52 -14.21 -10.93
C PRO A 199 2.89 -14.45 -11.57
N VAL A 200 3.64 -13.36 -11.83
CA VAL A 200 4.92 -13.42 -12.54
C VAL A 200 5.89 -12.35 -12.05
N ALA A 201 7.18 -12.67 -12.00
CA ALA A 201 8.29 -11.72 -11.90
C ALA A 201 9.08 -11.73 -13.22
N ILE A 202 9.31 -10.58 -13.83
CA ILE A 202 10.02 -10.40 -15.08
C ILE A 202 11.39 -9.78 -14.77
N LEU A 203 12.46 -10.41 -15.24
CA LEU A 203 13.83 -10.07 -14.93
C LEU A 203 14.60 -9.95 -16.25
N ARG A 204 14.82 -8.74 -16.74
CA ARG A 204 15.53 -8.45 -17.99
C ARG A 204 16.96 -8.02 -17.70
N TYR A 205 17.93 -8.83 -18.14
CA TYR A 205 19.33 -8.50 -18.09
C TYR A 205 19.78 -7.88 -19.41
N ALA A 206 20.02 -6.59 -19.41
CA ALA A 206 20.60 -5.86 -20.53
C ALA A 206 22.12 -5.94 -20.44
N LEU A 207 22.74 -6.29 -21.57
CA LEU A 207 24.17 -6.51 -21.71
C LEU A 207 24.72 -5.51 -22.73
N ARG A 208 25.89 -4.93 -22.45
CA ARG A 208 26.61 -4.08 -23.39
C ARG A 208 28.08 -4.51 -23.42
N ASN A 209 28.61 -4.72 -24.61
CA ASN A 209 30.05 -4.92 -24.81
C ASN A 209 30.75 -3.58 -25.05
N PRO A 210 31.40 -2.96 -24.07
CA PRO A 210 32.10 -1.68 -24.26
C PRO A 210 33.48 -1.84 -24.94
N GLY A 211 33.94 -3.08 -25.13
CA GLY A 211 35.24 -3.39 -25.72
C GLY A 211 35.29 -3.24 -27.24
N SER A 212 36.51 -3.28 -27.79
CA SER A 212 36.78 -3.21 -29.22
C SER A 212 36.78 -4.58 -29.94
N ALA A 213 36.59 -5.69 -29.20
CA ALA A 213 36.55 -7.05 -29.71
C ALA A 213 35.24 -7.75 -29.30
N PRO A 214 34.77 -8.75 -30.06
CA PRO A 214 33.59 -9.53 -29.66
C PRO A 214 33.78 -10.20 -28.30
N ALA A 215 32.69 -10.32 -27.55
CA ALA A 215 32.61 -11.02 -26.28
C ALA A 215 31.53 -12.11 -26.33
N LYS A 216 31.88 -13.35 -25.98
CA LYS A 216 30.92 -14.42 -25.77
C LYS A 216 30.39 -14.29 -24.33
N VAL A 217 29.07 -14.43 -24.16
CA VAL A 217 28.39 -14.30 -22.88
C VAL A 217 27.41 -15.47 -22.70
N GLY A 218 27.42 -16.06 -21.51
CA GLY A 218 26.39 -16.98 -21.02
C GLY A 218 25.70 -16.36 -19.81
N LEU A 219 24.38 -16.36 -19.79
CA LEU A 219 23.57 -16.02 -18.65
C LEU A 219 22.78 -17.23 -18.20
N ALA A 220 22.91 -17.63 -16.94
CA ALA A 220 22.15 -18.72 -16.35
C ALA A 220 21.29 -18.22 -15.19
N PHE A 221 20.11 -18.80 -15.02
CA PHE A 221 19.29 -18.65 -13.82
C PHE A 221 19.00 -20.02 -13.23
N SER A 222 19.21 -20.16 -11.92
CA SER A 222 18.94 -21.36 -11.15
C SER A 222 17.80 -21.11 -10.17
N LEU A 223 16.89 -22.08 -10.05
CA LEU A 223 15.73 -22.00 -9.14
C LEU A 223 15.41 -23.36 -8.57
N GLN A 224 15.31 -23.44 -7.24
CA GLN A 224 14.79 -24.61 -6.55
C GLN A 224 13.30 -24.77 -6.83
N ASN A 225 12.87 -25.99 -7.16
CA ASN A 225 11.45 -26.31 -7.19
C ASN A 225 10.91 -26.37 -5.75
N MET A 226 9.94 -25.49 -5.41
CA MET A 226 9.36 -25.38 -4.07
C MET A 226 7.98 -26.03 -3.95
N VAL A 227 7.51 -26.77 -4.96
CA VAL A 227 6.19 -27.42 -4.95
C VAL A 227 6.24 -28.67 -4.06
N GLY A 228 5.79 -28.53 -2.82
CA GLY A 228 5.86 -29.63 -1.82
C GLY A 228 7.30 -29.98 -1.41
N LYS A 229 7.52 -31.20 -0.99
CA LYS A 229 8.84 -31.68 -0.49
C LYS A 229 9.40 -32.83 -1.32
N GLU A 230 8.75 -33.99 -1.29
CA GLU A 230 9.17 -35.19 -2.02
C GLU A 230 8.46 -35.29 -3.36
N GLY A 231 9.05 -35.95 -4.35
CA GLY A 231 8.43 -36.14 -5.66
C GLY A 231 8.52 -34.94 -6.62
N ARG A 232 9.32 -33.93 -6.27
CA ARG A 232 9.52 -32.74 -7.10
C ARG A 232 10.17 -33.11 -8.45
N GLN A 233 9.63 -32.55 -9.53
CA GLN A 233 10.18 -32.74 -10.88
C GLN A 233 10.17 -31.42 -11.67
N ALA A 234 11.03 -31.35 -12.69
CA ALA A 234 11.05 -30.29 -13.68
C ALA A 234 11.01 -30.90 -15.09
N ILE A 235 10.23 -30.30 -15.96
CA ILE A 235 10.07 -30.70 -17.36
C ILE A 235 10.44 -29.52 -18.23
N TYR A 236 11.40 -29.68 -19.15
CA TYR A 236 11.71 -28.65 -20.13
C TYR A 236 10.59 -28.58 -21.15
N ARG A 237 10.17 -27.38 -21.45
CA ARG A 237 9.19 -27.06 -22.50
C ARG A 237 9.68 -25.88 -23.33
N GLU A 238 9.27 -25.87 -24.58
CA GLU A 238 9.49 -24.77 -25.53
C GLU A 238 8.22 -24.57 -26.33
N ASP A 239 7.65 -23.40 -26.26
CA ASP A 239 6.41 -23.09 -26.97
C ASP A 239 6.10 -21.56 -26.88
N ALA A 240 5.49 -21.02 -27.96
CA ALA A 240 4.90 -19.68 -28.00
C ALA A 240 5.84 -18.55 -27.52
N GLY A 241 7.15 -18.64 -27.85
CA GLY A 241 8.12 -17.60 -27.47
C GLY A 241 8.67 -17.69 -26.05
N VAL A 242 8.38 -18.79 -25.34
CA VAL A 242 8.99 -19.11 -24.05
C VAL A 242 9.67 -20.48 -24.08
N SER A 243 10.91 -20.54 -23.59
CA SER A 243 11.62 -21.78 -23.29
C SER A 243 11.85 -21.87 -21.80
N GLY A 244 11.54 -22.99 -21.15
CA GLY A 244 11.65 -22.99 -19.69
C GLY A 244 11.44 -24.36 -19.04
N LEU A 245 11.58 -24.34 -17.73
CA LEU A 245 11.36 -25.49 -16.83
C LEU A 245 10.02 -25.32 -16.13
N LEU A 246 9.05 -26.19 -16.45
CA LEU A 246 7.84 -26.36 -15.65
C LEU A 246 8.16 -27.24 -14.46
N MET A 247 8.06 -26.69 -13.28
CA MET A 247 8.32 -27.31 -11.99
C MET A 247 6.98 -27.71 -11.34
N SER A 248 6.89 -28.97 -10.91
CA SER A 248 5.68 -29.53 -10.32
C SER A 248 6.02 -30.63 -9.32
N ASN A 249 5.00 -31.20 -8.70
CA ASN A 249 5.14 -32.37 -7.84
C ASN A 249 3.93 -33.28 -8.02
N PRO A 250 4.05 -34.38 -8.80
CA PRO A 250 2.93 -35.30 -9.04
C PRO A 250 2.54 -36.15 -7.82
N MET A 251 3.34 -36.16 -6.77
CA MET A 251 3.06 -36.91 -5.55
C MET A 251 2.28 -36.12 -4.50
N ILE A 252 2.12 -34.81 -4.70
CA ILE A 252 1.40 -33.97 -3.76
C ILE A 252 -0.11 -34.13 -3.93
N ALA A 253 -0.85 -34.22 -2.82
CA ALA A 253 -2.31 -34.32 -2.88
C ALA A 253 -2.95 -33.08 -3.52
N ALA A 254 -4.01 -33.25 -4.31
CA ALA A 254 -4.70 -32.16 -4.96
C ALA A 254 -5.24 -31.09 -3.99
N SER A 255 -5.55 -31.47 -2.74
CA SER A 255 -6.02 -30.60 -1.68
C SER A 255 -4.90 -29.97 -0.84
N ASP A 256 -3.63 -30.32 -1.08
CA ASP A 256 -2.53 -29.77 -0.31
C ASP A 256 -2.37 -28.26 -0.57
N PRO A 257 -2.19 -27.41 0.44
CA PRO A 257 -1.98 -25.98 0.25
C PRO A 257 -0.74 -25.61 -0.60
N LEU A 258 0.22 -26.52 -0.72
CA LEU A 258 1.42 -26.36 -1.55
C LEU A 258 1.26 -27.00 -2.95
N MET A 259 0.09 -27.55 -3.27
CA MET A 259 -0.20 -28.03 -4.61
C MET A 259 -0.21 -26.86 -5.59
N GLY A 260 0.51 -27.03 -6.70
CA GLY A 260 0.63 -26.00 -7.70
C GLY A 260 1.78 -26.25 -8.67
N THR A 261 2.15 -25.24 -9.39
CA THR A 261 3.25 -25.26 -10.37
C THR A 261 4.05 -23.98 -10.35
N MET A 262 5.33 -24.06 -10.78
CA MET A 262 6.20 -22.91 -11.01
C MET A 262 6.85 -23.04 -12.39
N VAL A 263 7.25 -21.91 -12.98
CA VAL A 263 8.05 -21.86 -14.21
C VAL A 263 9.26 -20.98 -13.98
N LEU A 264 10.43 -21.49 -14.37
CA LEU A 264 11.60 -20.69 -14.66
C LEU A 264 11.76 -20.70 -16.19
N GLY A 265 11.54 -19.56 -16.82
CA GLY A 265 11.54 -19.42 -18.27
C GLY A 265 12.43 -18.31 -18.79
N VAL A 266 12.76 -18.38 -20.05
CA VAL A 266 13.41 -17.31 -20.83
C VAL A 266 12.53 -16.96 -22.02
N LEU A 267 12.35 -15.67 -22.28
CA LEU A 267 11.48 -15.15 -23.33
C LEU A 267 12.28 -14.80 -24.59
N GLY A 268 11.77 -15.21 -25.75
CA GLY A 268 12.29 -14.81 -27.05
C GLY A 268 13.76 -15.20 -27.32
N ALA A 269 14.27 -16.23 -26.64
CA ALA A 269 15.65 -16.67 -26.89
C ALA A 269 15.78 -17.26 -28.29
N PRO A 270 16.88 -16.92 -29.06
CA PRO A 270 17.10 -17.50 -30.36
C PRO A 270 17.25 -19.03 -30.31
N ALA A 271 16.77 -19.72 -31.32
CA ALA A 271 16.91 -21.18 -31.43
C ALA A 271 18.36 -21.64 -31.28
N GLY A 272 18.59 -22.71 -30.53
CA GLY A 272 19.91 -23.28 -30.26
C GLY A 272 20.81 -22.50 -29.29
N THR A 273 20.31 -21.41 -28.67
CA THR A 273 21.08 -20.66 -27.66
C THR A 273 20.75 -21.06 -26.24
N VAL A 274 19.68 -21.80 -26.05
CA VAL A 274 19.17 -22.23 -24.72
C VAL A 274 19.81 -23.59 -24.37
N SER A 275 20.30 -23.69 -23.15
CA SER A 275 20.69 -24.93 -22.47
C SER A 275 20.10 -24.99 -21.09
N TYR A 276 19.95 -26.20 -20.53
CA TYR A 276 19.26 -26.37 -19.26
C TYR A 276 19.68 -27.60 -18.47
N LEU A 277 19.40 -27.55 -17.16
CA LEU A 277 19.47 -28.72 -16.25
C LEU A 277 18.08 -28.83 -15.57
N LYS A 278 17.41 -29.97 -15.69
CA LYS A 278 16.13 -30.24 -15.00
C LYS A 278 16.33 -30.40 -13.50
N GLY A 279 17.50 -30.73 -13.06
CA GLY A 279 17.93 -30.81 -11.67
C GLY A 279 19.46 -30.88 -11.58
N TRP A 280 20.00 -30.48 -10.46
CA TRP A 280 21.45 -30.58 -10.20
C TRP A 280 21.83 -31.98 -9.79
N LYS A 281 23.06 -32.39 -10.05
CA LYS A 281 23.60 -33.69 -9.65
C LYS A 281 23.49 -33.83 -8.13
N ARG A 282 22.81 -34.87 -7.67
CA ARG A 282 22.72 -35.21 -6.24
C ARG A 282 23.95 -35.97 -5.80
N ALA A 283 24.61 -35.49 -4.77
CA ALA A 283 25.68 -36.17 -4.06
C ALA A 283 25.45 -36.08 -2.54
N GLN A 284 26.40 -36.49 -1.72
CA GLN A 284 26.20 -36.59 -0.27
C GLN A 284 26.20 -35.24 0.45
N TRP A 285 26.85 -34.21 -0.15
CA TRP A 285 27.03 -32.90 0.47
C TRP A 285 26.50 -31.79 -0.47
N TRP A 286 27.21 -30.69 -0.58
CA TRP A 286 26.84 -29.52 -1.44
C TRP A 286 27.39 -29.64 -2.88
N ASP A 287 27.69 -30.85 -3.31
CA ASP A 287 28.30 -31.12 -4.63
C ASP A 287 27.46 -30.66 -5.82
N GLY A 288 26.13 -30.55 -5.65
CA GLY A 288 25.25 -30.05 -6.70
C GLY A 288 25.59 -28.61 -7.13
N ALA A 289 25.83 -27.72 -6.18
CA ALA A 289 26.23 -26.34 -6.46
C ALA A 289 27.61 -26.28 -7.10
N LEU A 290 28.56 -27.11 -6.63
CA LEU A 290 29.91 -27.20 -7.20
C LEU A 290 29.87 -27.70 -8.64
N THR A 291 29.16 -28.78 -8.92
CA THR A 291 29.08 -29.36 -10.27
C THR A 291 28.34 -28.44 -11.25
N PHE A 292 27.31 -27.72 -10.80
CA PHE A 292 26.70 -26.66 -11.60
C PHE A 292 27.70 -25.56 -11.94
N TRP A 293 28.47 -25.10 -10.96
CA TRP A 293 29.41 -24.00 -11.16
C TRP A 293 30.55 -24.38 -12.06
N ASP A 294 31.08 -25.62 -11.95
CA ASP A 294 32.13 -26.16 -12.82
C ASP A 294 31.66 -26.28 -14.26
N ASP A 295 30.43 -26.78 -14.49
CA ASP A 295 29.80 -26.88 -15.79
C ASP A 295 29.65 -25.50 -16.44
N PHE A 296 28.93 -24.60 -15.75
CA PHE A 296 28.64 -23.25 -16.28
C PHE A 296 29.91 -22.40 -16.46
N SER A 297 30.87 -22.48 -15.58
CA SER A 297 32.12 -21.69 -15.68
C SER A 297 33.10 -22.17 -16.75
N ALA A 298 32.88 -23.36 -17.32
CA ALA A 298 33.70 -23.87 -18.40
C ALA A 298 33.49 -23.08 -19.69
N ASP A 299 32.25 -22.83 -20.12
CA ASP A 299 31.96 -22.20 -21.41
C ASP A 299 30.69 -21.32 -21.44
N GLY A 300 30.01 -21.16 -20.32
CA GLY A 300 28.80 -20.36 -20.18
C GLY A 300 27.49 -21.05 -20.59
N ALA A 301 27.53 -22.35 -20.89
CA ALA A 301 26.41 -23.20 -21.23
C ALA A 301 26.18 -24.26 -20.11
N LEU A 302 25.08 -24.99 -20.20
CA LEU A 302 24.73 -26.09 -19.33
C LEU A 302 24.68 -27.37 -20.13
N THR A 303 25.52 -28.35 -19.77
CA THR A 303 25.82 -29.47 -20.68
C THR A 303 25.03 -30.71 -20.44
N ARG A 304 24.18 -30.85 -19.43
CA ARG A 304 23.43 -32.02 -19.49
C ARG A 304 22.60 -32.46 -18.32
N ASP A 305 21.57 -33.18 -18.71
CA ASP A 305 20.83 -34.16 -17.92
C ASP A 305 21.77 -35.07 -17.09
N ALA A 306 21.98 -34.73 -15.83
CA ALA A 306 22.43 -35.70 -14.88
C ALA A 306 21.19 -36.55 -14.49
N PRO A 307 21.34 -37.86 -14.20
CA PRO A 307 20.26 -38.68 -13.70
C PRO A 307 19.87 -38.26 -12.29
N ALA A 308 19.38 -37.07 -12.14
CA ALA A 308 18.73 -36.37 -11.03
C ALA A 308 19.59 -36.18 -9.75
N LEU A 309 19.49 -35.17 -8.72
CA LEU A 309 18.27 -35.04 -8.39
C LEU A 309 18.04 -34.22 -7.14
N ASN A 310 18.89 -33.18 -6.99
CA ASN A 310 18.43 -32.03 -6.25
C ASN A 310 17.40 -31.30 -7.11
N PRO A 311 16.23 -30.90 -6.56
CA PRO A 311 15.18 -30.27 -7.33
C PRO A 311 15.49 -28.79 -7.63
N VAL A 312 16.70 -28.54 -8.16
CA VAL A 312 17.15 -27.22 -8.61
C VAL A 312 17.28 -27.23 -10.12
N GLY A 313 16.34 -26.58 -10.80
CA GLY A 313 16.42 -26.39 -12.25
C GLY A 313 17.30 -25.19 -12.60
N SER A 314 17.97 -25.26 -13.73
CA SER A 314 18.75 -24.14 -14.28
C SER A 314 18.47 -24.00 -15.77
N ILE A 315 18.41 -22.77 -16.27
CA ILE A 315 18.29 -22.46 -17.69
C ILE A 315 19.35 -21.42 -18.05
N ALA A 316 20.04 -21.59 -19.14
CA ALA A 316 21.10 -20.67 -19.62
C ALA A 316 20.88 -20.27 -21.06
N VAL A 317 21.29 -19.05 -21.40
CA VAL A 317 21.29 -18.51 -22.75
C VAL A 317 22.71 -18.05 -23.11
N THR A 318 23.24 -18.49 -24.24
CA THR A 318 24.54 -18.05 -24.73
C THR A 318 24.40 -17.19 -25.97
N GLN A 319 25.22 -16.14 -26.06
CA GLN A 319 25.27 -15.25 -27.23
C GLN A 319 26.64 -14.61 -27.39
N THR A 320 26.91 -14.08 -28.59
CA THR A 320 28.13 -13.31 -28.86
C THR A 320 27.78 -11.88 -29.19
N LEU A 321 28.32 -10.95 -28.39
CA LEU A 321 28.16 -9.51 -28.58
C LEU A 321 29.33 -8.97 -29.41
N ALA A 322 29.07 -8.37 -30.56
CA ALA A 322 30.05 -7.60 -31.29
C ALA A 322 30.60 -6.42 -30.46
N ALA A 323 31.71 -5.83 -30.88
CA ALA A 323 32.23 -4.60 -30.27
C ALA A 323 31.18 -3.50 -30.28
N GLY A 324 30.92 -2.87 -29.12
CA GLY A 324 29.92 -1.82 -28.93
C GLY A 324 28.45 -2.30 -28.90
N ALA A 325 28.17 -3.58 -29.17
CA ALA A 325 26.82 -4.10 -29.29
C ALA A 325 26.12 -4.23 -27.90
N GLU A 326 24.80 -4.12 -27.95
CA GLU A 326 23.90 -4.37 -26.84
C GLU A 326 22.95 -5.54 -27.15
N ALA A 327 22.56 -6.28 -26.13
CA ALA A 327 21.54 -7.32 -26.18
C ALA A 327 20.84 -7.46 -24.83
N ALA A 328 19.72 -8.15 -24.80
CA ALA A 328 19.02 -8.45 -23.54
C ALA A 328 18.61 -9.92 -23.50
N VAL A 329 18.59 -10.47 -22.29
CA VAL A 329 17.99 -11.76 -21.96
C VAL A 329 16.91 -11.52 -20.90
N THR A 330 15.69 -11.94 -21.20
CA THR A 330 14.56 -11.76 -20.29
C THR A 330 14.18 -13.10 -19.68
N PHE A 331 14.47 -13.29 -18.39
CA PHE A 331 13.96 -14.41 -17.61
C PHE A 331 12.59 -14.04 -17.01
N LEU A 332 11.78 -15.06 -16.77
CA LEU A 332 10.56 -14.92 -15.97
C LEU A 332 10.49 -16.04 -14.93
N ILE A 333 9.87 -15.73 -13.81
CA ILE A 333 9.44 -16.68 -12.79
C ILE A 333 7.93 -16.54 -12.68
N ALA A 334 7.18 -17.58 -13.03
CA ALA A 334 5.73 -17.62 -12.91
C ALA A 334 5.31 -18.68 -11.89
N TRP A 335 4.16 -18.49 -11.28
CA TRP A 335 3.64 -19.43 -10.28
C TRP A 335 2.13 -19.59 -10.38
N HIS A 336 1.63 -20.72 -9.85
CA HIS A 336 0.22 -21.04 -9.80
C HIS A 336 -0.05 -21.94 -8.58
N PHE A 337 -0.74 -21.41 -7.55
CA PHE A 337 -1.06 -22.10 -6.30
C PHE A 337 -2.54 -21.89 -5.95
N PRO A 338 -3.45 -22.80 -6.37
CA PRO A 338 -4.90 -22.58 -6.29
C PRO A 338 -5.47 -22.73 -4.87
N ASN A 339 -4.83 -23.47 -3.97
CA ASN A 339 -5.41 -23.89 -2.70
C ASN A 339 -5.19 -22.86 -1.57
N ARG A 340 -5.67 -21.62 -1.76
CA ARG A 340 -5.76 -20.66 -0.65
C ARG A 340 -6.86 -21.07 0.31
N THR A 341 -6.53 -21.11 1.60
CA THR A 341 -7.50 -21.34 2.68
C THR A 341 -7.37 -20.26 3.75
N PRO A 342 -8.44 -19.93 4.50
CA PRO A 342 -8.39 -18.99 5.61
C PRO A 342 -7.30 -19.34 6.63
N GLU A 343 -7.23 -20.58 7.07
CA GLU A 343 -6.23 -21.06 8.04
C GLU A 343 -4.79 -20.81 7.55
N ARG A 344 -4.53 -21.09 6.27
CA ARG A 344 -3.21 -20.94 5.68
C ARG A 344 -2.74 -19.50 5.61
N CYS A 345 -3.60 -18.58 5.17
CA CYS A 345 -3.24 -17.17 5.04
C CYS A 345 -3.36 -16.38 6.35
N GLY A 346 -3.97 -16.95 7.38
CA GLY A 346 -4.18 -16.29 8.67
C GLY A 346 -5.47 -15.46 8.74
N TRP A 347 -6.45 -15.76 7.86
CA TRP A 347 -7.78 -15.16 7.92
C TRP A 347 -8.69 -15.96 8.84
N GLU A 348 -9.52 -15.28 9.60
CA GLU A 348 -10.47 -15.94 10.49
C GLU A 348 -11.68 -16.49 9.71
N ALA A 349 -12.18 -17.65 10.14
CA ALA A 349 -13.27 -18.35 9.50
C ALA A 349 -14.24 -18.92 10.54
N ALA A 350 -15.47 -19.19 10.14
CA ALA A 350 -16.43 -19.90 10.96
C ALA A 350 -15.89 -21.28 11.36
N GLU A 351 -16.41 -21.84 12.47
CA GLU A 351 -15.99 -23.15 12.98
C GLU A 351 -16.06 -24.23 11.89
N GLY A 352 -14.97 -24.97 11.74
CA GLY A 352 -14.80 -25.99 10.71
C GLY A 352 -14.54 -25.50 9.29
N LYS A 353 -14.54 -24.18 9.03
CA LYS A 353 -14.34 -23.60 7.68
C LYS A 353 -12.91 -23.12 7.40
N GLY A 354 -12.02 -23.13 8.37
CA GLY A 354 -10.64 -22.66 8.20
C GLY A 354 -9.86 -23.33 7.05
N LYS A 355 -10.19 -24.59 6.72
CA LYS A 355 -9.58 -25.36 5.62
C LYS A 355 -10.38 -25.32 4.31
N SER A 356 -11.47 -24.56 4.24
CA SER A 356 -12.23 -24.39 3.01
C SER A 356 -11.35 -23.66 1.98
N VAL A 357 -11.30 -24.21 0.76
CA VAL A 357 -10.54 -23.55 -0.33
C VAL A 357 -11.36 -22.38 -0.86
N VAL A 358 -10.83 -21.17 -0.68
CA VAL A 358 -11.39 -19.94 -1.25
C VAL A 358 -10.70 -19.57 -2.56
N GLY A 359 -9.59 -20.21 -2.87
CA GLY A 359 -8.88 -20.10 -4.13
C GLY A 359 -8.19 -18.76 -4.36
N ASN A 360 -7.71 -18.58 -5.58
CA ASN A 360 -7.12 -17.33 -6.08
C ASN A 360 -7.68 -17.01 -7.46
N HIS A 361 -8.06 -15.79 -7.72
CA HIS A 361 -8.65 -15.37 -9.00
C HIS A 361 -7.76 -15.67 -10.22
N TYR A 362 -6.45 -15.50 -10.11
CA TYR A 362 -5.55 -15.80 -11.22
C TYR A 362 -5.54 -17.28 -11.60
N CYS A 363 -5.93 -18.18 -10.68
CA CYS A 363 -6.04 -19.61 -10.95
C CYS A 363 -7.29 -19.97 -11.78
N GLU A 364 -8.32 -19.13 -11.77
CA GLU A 364 -9.46 -19.26 -12.66
C GLU A 364 -9.13 -18.84 -14.10
N ARG A 365 -8.15 -17.95 -14.27
CA ARG A 365 -7.69 -17.49 -15.58
C ARG A 365 -6.68 -18.41 -16.23
N PHE A 366 -5.86 -19.08 -15.44
CA PHE A 366 -4.75 -19.91 -15.91
C PHE A 366 -4.82 -21.29 -15.28
N LYS A 367 -4.61 -22.32 -16.09
CA LYS A 367 -4.64 -23.72 -15.61
C LYS A 367 -3.37 -24.14 -14.84
N ASP A 368 -2.24 -23.50 -15.10
CA ASP A 368 -0.94 -23.76 -14.49
C ASP A 368 0.04 -22.58 -14.74
N ALA A 369 1.21 -22.62 -14.14
CA ALA A 369 2.23 -21.58 -14.31
C ALA A 369 2.78 -21.52 -15.76
N TRP A 370 2.67 -22.60 -16.55
CA TRP A 370 3.07 -22.59 -17.94
C TRP A 370 2.13 -21.73 -18.79
N ALA A 371 0.84 -21.85 -18.56
CA ALA A 371 -0.16 -20.99 -19.21
C ALA A 371 0.06 -19.51 -18.88
N VAL A 372 0.47 -19.18 -17.64
CA VAL A 372 0.89 -17.81 -17.28
C VAL A 372 2.10 -17.38 -18.12
N ALA A 373 3.12 -18.22 -18.21
CA ALA A 373 4.33 -17.91 -18.96
C ALA A 373 4.07 -17.70 -20.47
N GLN A 374 3.21 -18.52 -21.09
CA GLN A 374 2.77 -18.37 -22.47
C GLN A 374 2.01 -17.06 -22.70
N TYR A 375 1.06 -16.74 -21.81
CA TYR A 375 0.31 -15.49 -21.89
C TYR A 375 1.25 -14.27 -21.81
N VAL A 376 2.18 -14.29 -20.85
CA VAL A 376 3.15 -13.21 -20.70
C VAL A 376 4.08 -13.11 -21.92
N ALA A 377 4.55 -14.25 -22.47
CA ALA A 377 5.38 -14.24 -23.66
C ALA A 377 4.69 -13.57 -24.86
N HIS A 378 3.39 -13.80 -25.01
CA HIS A 378 2.58 -13.21 -26.09
C HIS A 378 2.28 -11.72 -25.84
N GLU A 379 1.82 -11.36 -24.63
CA GLU A 379 1.30 -10.05 -24.32
C GLU A 379 2.34 -9.05 -23.78
N LEU A 380 3.58 -9.48 -23.52
CA LEU A 380 4.59 -8.64 -22.87
C LEU A 380 4.79 -7.27 -23.53
N PRO A 381 4.86 -7.13 -24.86
CA PRO A 381 5.03 -5.82 -25.50
C PRO A 381 3.89 -4.86 -25.17
N THR A 382 2.64 -5.34 -25.15
CA THR A 382 1.45 -4.56 -24.80
C THR A 382 1.44 -4.20 -23.31
N LEU A 383 1.65 -5.19 -22.46
CA LEU A 383 1.64 -5.03 -20.99
C LEU A 383 2.74 -4.08 -20.52
N GLU A 384 3.95 -4.26 -21.04
CA GLU A 384 5.08 -3.38 -20.73
C GLU A 384 4.84 -1.97 -21.28
N GLY A 385 4.36 -1.84 -22.51
CA GLY A 385 4.07 -0.54 -23.12
C GLY A 385 3.05 0.27 -22.31
N ARG A 386 1.98 -0.37 -21.86
CA ARG A 386 0.96 0.27 -20.97
C ARG A 386 1.56 0.62 -19.62
N THR A 387 2.34 -0.26 -19.03
CA THR A 387 3.02 -0.04 -17.74
C THR A 387 3.99 1.15 -17.82
N ARG A 388 4.80 1.23 -18.90
CA ARG A 388 5.74 2.33 -19.14
C ARG A 388 5.02 3.66 -19.30
N LYS A 389 3.94 3.73 -20.08
CA LYS A 389 3.15 4.95 -20.23
C LYS A 389 2.72 5.54 -18.87
N PHE A 390 2.30 4.69 -17.93
CA PHE A 390 1.94 5.13 -16.59
C PHE A 390 3.17 5.58 -15.79
N ALA A 391 4.24 4.78 -15.78
CA ALA A 391 5.48 5.14 -15.10
C ALA A 391 6.07 6.46 -15.63
N ASP A 392 6.06 6.67 -16.95
CA ASP A 392 6.53 7.89 -17.60
C ASP A 392 5.66 9.11 -17.22
N ALA A 393 4.33 8.95 -17.14
CA ALA A 393 3.42 10.01 -16.71
C ALA A 393 3.68 10.42 -15.26
N VAL A 394 3.94 9.47 -14.37
CA VAL A 394 4.33 9.73 -12.98
C VAL A 394 5.68 10.45 -12.91
N GLN A 395 6.71 9.97 -13.65
CA GLN A 395 8.04 10.57 -13.65
C GLN A 395 8.07 11.98 -14.28
N ALA A 396 7.20 12.23 -15.26
CA ALA A 396 7.06 13.55 -15.90
C ALA A 396 6.28 14.56 -15.04
N SER A 397 5.72 14.14 -13.92
CA SER A 397 5.03 15.03 -12.98
C SER A 397 5.99 16.03 -12.35
N SER A 398 5.51 17.26 -12.18
CA SER A 398 6.25 18.32 -11.48
C SER A 398 5.95 18.38 -9.98
N LEU A 399 5.23 17.40 -9.45
CA LEU A 399 5.01 17.25 -8.00
C LEU A 399 6.34 17.01 -7.26
N PRO A 400 6.41 17.33 -5.97
CA PRO A 400 7.61 17.08 -5.17
C PRO A 400 8.02 15.60 -5.22
N PRO A 401 9.30 15.29 -5.47
CA PRO A 401 9.79 13.90 -5.57
C PRO A 401 9.43 13.01 -4.37
N ALA A 402 9.45 13.56 -3.16
CA ALA A 402 9.10 12.80 -1.96
C ALA A 402 7.62 12.36 -1.95
N VAL A 403 6.72 13.14 -2.55
CA VAL A 403 5.30 12.78 -2.68
C VAL A 403 5.11 11.65 -3.68
N LEU A 404 5.80 11.72 -4.83
CA LEU A 404 5.77 10.65 -5.83
C LEU A 404 6.37 9.35 -5.27
N ASP A 405 7.50 9.47 -4.56
CA ASP A 405 8.14 8.33 -3.88
C ASP A 405 7.22 7.69 -2.85
N ALA A 406 6.55 8.48 -2.00
CA ALA A 406 5.61 7.98 -1.00
C ALA A 406 4.40 7.28 -1.65
N ALA A 407 3.75 7.92 -2.61
CA ALA A 407 2.55 7.38 -3.26
C ALA A 407 2.85 6.09 -4.00
N MET A 408 3.91 6.06 -4.82
CA MET A 408 4.25 4.90 -5.64
C MET A 408 4.85 3.76 -4.83
N SER A 409 5.65 4.05 -3.80
CA SER A 409 6.20 3.00 -2.93
C SER A 409 5.09 2.29 -2.15
N ASN A 410 4.13 3.03 -1.59
CA ASN A 410 3.03 2.44 -0.83
C ASN A 410 1.96 1.78 -1.71
N LEU A 411 1.82 2.17 -2.98
CA LEU A 411 0.97 1.45 -3.95
C LEU A 411 1.40 -0.02 -4.08
N SER A 412 2.68 -0.34 -3.85
CA SER A 412 3.18 -1.71 -3.87
C SER A 412 2.52 -2.62 -2.82
N THR A 413 1.90 -2.07 -1.77
CA THR A 413 1.16 -2.82 -0.75
C THR A 413 0.06 -3.70 -1.38
N LEU A 414 -0.65 -3.21 -2.40
CA LEU A 414 -1.67 -3.98 -3.14
C LEU A 414 -1.10 -5.21 -3.86
N ARG A 415 0.21 -5.30 -3.98
CA ARG A 415 0.94 -6.35 -4.70
C ARG A 415 1.79 -7.22 -3.76
N THR A 416 1.40 -7.25 -2.50
CA THR A 416 1.95 -8.11 -1.44
C THR A 416 0.83 -8.97 -0.86
N ASN A 417 1.12 -9.81 0.12
CA ASN A 417 0.08 -10.60 0.79
C ASN A 417 -0.86 -9.79 1.71
N THR A 418 -0.67 -8.48 1.82
CA THR A 418 -1.67 -7.61 2.47
C THR A 418 -3.00 -7.64 1.70
N ALA A 419 -2.94 -7.85 0.37
CA ALA A 419 -4.13 -7.92 -0.47
C ALA A 419 -4.17 -9.21 -1.28
N PHE A 420 -5.38 -9.76 -1.52
CA PHE A 420 -5.59 -10.92 -2.38
C PHE A 420 -7.00 -10.90 -3.00
N ARG A 421 -7.19 -11.72 -4.03
CA ARG A 421 -8.48 -11.95 -4.68
C ARG A 421 -8.82 -13.43 -4.58
N THR A 422 -10.00 -13.74 -4.09
CA THR A 422 -10.55 -15.11 -4.06
C THR A 422 -10.95 -15.58 -5.46
N ALA A 423 -11.23 -16.87 -5.63
CA ALA A 423 -11.56 -17.47 -6.93
C ALA A 423 -12.74 -16.77 -7.63
N ASP A 424 -13.75 -16.34 -6.88
CA ASP A 424 -14.90 -15.58 -7.37
C ASP A 424 -14.56 -14.15 -7.84
N GLY A 425 -13.30 -13.72 -7.70
CA GLY A 425 -12.81 -12.41 -8.11
C GLY A 425 -12.89 -11.34 -7.04
N GLU A 426 -13.42 -11.64 -5.87
CA GLU A 426 -13.56 -10.66 -4.79
C GLU A 426 -12.22 -10.26 -4.20
N PHE A 427 -12.13 -8.99 -3.81
CA PHE A 427 -10.91 -8.40 -3.29
C PHE A 427 -10.98 -8.27 -1.76
N HIS A 428 -9.95 -8.77 -1.11
CA HIS A 428 -9.83 -8.81 0.34
C HIS A 428 -8.48 -8.24 0.78
N GLY A 429 -8.45 -7.61 1.96
CA GLY A 429 -7.24 -7.06 2.54
C GLY A 429 -7.04 -7.40 4.01
N PHE A 430 -5.84 -7.82 4.36
CA PHE A 430 -5.33 -7.72 5.72
C PHE A 430 -5.01 -6.25 6.04
N GLU A 431 -4.83 -5.91 7.29
CA GLU A 431 -4.25 -4.60 7.63
C GLU A 431 -2.79 -4.53 7.20
N GLY A 432 -2.07 -5.65 7.33
CA GLY A 432 -0.68 -5.84 6.93
C GLY A 432 -0.29 -7.31 6.95
N CYS A 433 1.01 -7.59 6.99
CA CYS A 433 1.56 -8.93 7.03
C CYS A 433 2.44 -9.13 8.26
N ASN A 434 2.17 -10.15 9.09
CA ASN A 434 3.18 -10.71 9.97
C ASN A 434 4.20 -11.51 9.14
N ASP A 435 5.24 -12.03 9.77
CA ASP A 435 6.30 -12.75 9.05
C ASP A 435 5.79 -13.99 8.31
N GLN A 436 4.78 -14.69 8.86
CA GLN A 436 4.31 -15.97 8.31
C GLN A 436 2.79 -16.07 8.08
N ARG A 437 2.05 -15.02 8.35
CA ARG A 437 0.58 -14.96 8.13
C ARG A 437 0.14 -13.51 7.96
N GLY A 438 -1.06 -13.30 7.41
CA GLY A 438 -1.68 -11.98 7.41
C GLY A 438 -1.86 -11.44 8.83
N CYS A 439 -1.72 -10.13 8.99
CA CYS A 439 -2.00 -9.44 10.25
C CYS A 439 -3.39 -8.82 10.19
N CYS A 440 -4.21 -9.09 11.20
CA CYS A 440 -5.52 -8.44 11.35
C CYS A 440 -6.38 -8.55 10.08
N HIS A 441 -7.04 -9.70 9.94
CA HIS A 441 -7.90 -10.06 8.80
C HIS A 441 -9.11 -9.15 8.65
N GLY A 442 -9.88 -9.34 7.58
CA GLY A 442 -11.26 -8.89 7.47
C GLY A 442 -11.48 -7.60 6.72
N SER A 443 -10.54 -7.10 5.92
CA SER A 443 -10.66 -5.78 5.26
C SER A 443 -11.08 -4.70 6.28
N CYS A 444 -10.40 -4.71 7.43
CA CYS A 444 -10.75 -3.95 8.62
C CYS A 444 -11.16 -2.51 8.28
N THR A 445 -12.40 -2.13 8.56
CA THR A 445 -13.00 -0.88 8.10
C THR A 445 -12.25 0.34 8.61
N HIS A 446 -11.85 0.35 9.89
CA HIS A 446 -11.16 1.50 10.49
C HIS A 446 -9.67 1.60 10.12
N VAL A 447 -9.13 0.65 9.35
CA VAL A 447 -7.79 0.76 8.72
C VAL A 447 -7.91 1.09 7.24
N TRP A 448 -8.75 0.35 6.51
CA TRP A 448 -8.97 0.57 5.08
C TRP A 448 -9.68 1.88 4.75
N ASN A 449 -10.24 2.59 5.74
CA ASN A 449 -10.80 3.93 5.57
C ASN A 449 -9.73 5.01 5.32
N TYR A 450 -8.50 4.79 5.74
CA TYR A 450 -7.39 5.73 5.47
C TYR A 450 -6.82 5.58 4.05
N GLU A 451 -6.91 4.39 3.51
CA GLU A 451 -6.38 4.02 2.19
C GLU A 451 -7.12 4.79 1.07
N GLN A 452 -6.37 5.38 0.13
CA GLN A 452 -6.95 6.11 -0.98
C GLN A 452 -6.53 5.58 -2.36
N ALA A 453 -5.44 4.80 -2.46
CA ALA A 453 -4.87 4.41 -3.75
C ALA A 453 -5.79 3.48 -4.56
N THR A 454 -6.47 2.53 -3.90
CA THR A 454 -7.27 1.51 -4.59
C THR A 454 -8.40 2.12 -5.41
N ALA A 455 -9.12 3.11 -4.87
CA ALA A 455 -10.25 3.73 -5.57
C ALA A 455 -9.83 4.47 -6.86
N PHE A 456 -8.63 5.02 -6.88
CA PHE A 456 -8.13 5.76 -8.04
C PHE A 456 -7.39 4.88 -9.03
N VAL A 457 -6.67 3.83 -8.58
CA VAL A 457 -5.85 3.00 -9.45
C VAL A 457 -6.58 1.73 -9.90
N PHE A 458 -7.37 1.12 -9.02
CA PHE A 458 -8.13 -0.11 -9.27
C PHE A 458 -9.58 0.01 -8.75
N PRO A 459 -10.41 0.88 -9.34
CA PRO A 459 -11.76 1.19 -8.83
C PRO A 459 -12.68 -0.03 -8.74
N THR A 460 -12.51 -1.03 -9.61
CA THR A 460 -13.26 -2.29 -9.55
C THR A 460 -12.97 -3.06 -8.25
N LEU A 461 -11.73 -3.04 -7.78
CA LEU A 461 -11.34 -3.68 -6.51
C LEU A 461 -11.87 -2.91 -5.29
N ALA A 462 -11.85 -1.58 -5.35
CA ALA A 462 -12.45 -0.75 -4.31
C ALA A 462 -13.96 -1.01 -4.18
N ARG A 463 -14.67 -1.09 -5.31
CA ARG A 463 -16.10 -1.41 -5.34
C ARG A 463 -16.40 -2.82 -4.80
N SER A 464 -15.54 -3.80 -5.05
CA SER A 464 -15.66 -5.15 -4.48
C SER A 464 -15.67 -5.12 -2.94
N ILE A 465 -14.77 -4.32 -2.31
CA ILE A 465 -14.81 -4.14 -0.85
C ILE A 465 -16.13 -3.48 -0.40
N ARG A 466 -16.63 -2.45 -1.13
CA ARG A 466 -17.92 -1.80 -0.81
C ARG A 466 -19.08 -2.78 -0.88
N GLU A 467 -19.10 -3.67 -1.85
CA GLU A 467 -20.13 -4.70 -1.98
C GLU A 467 -20.08 -5.70 -0.81
N SER A 468 -18.89 -6.14 -0.42
CA SER A 468 -18.73 -6.97 0.78
C SER A 468 -19.21 -6.25 2.05
N GLU A 469 -18.82 -4.98 2.23
CA GLU A 469 -19.23 -4.17 3.39
C GLU A 469 -20.75 -4.01 3.48
N PHE A 470 -21.41 -3.57 2.41
CA PHE A 470 -22.83 -3.20 2.46
C PHE A 470 -23.80 -4.33 2.14
N LEU A 471 -23.42 -5.33 1.34
CA LEU A 471 -24.32 -6.45 1.01
C LEU A 471 -24.20 -7.63 1.96
N ARG A 472 -23.07 -7.77 2.67
CA ARG A 472 -22.80 -8.97 3.48
C ARG A 472 -22.51 -8.67 4.95
N ASN A 473 -21.91 -7.50 5.27
CA ASN A 473 -21.51 -7.18 6.63
C ASN A 473 -22.50 -6.30 7.40
N VAL A 474 -23.55 -5.77 6.76
CA VAL A 474 -24.59 -4.99 7.45
C VAL A 474 -25.70 -5.93 7.93
N ARG A 475 -26.05 -5.83 9.20
CA ARG A 475 -27.14 -6.56 9.84
C ARG A 475 -28.49 -5.87 9.61
N ASP A 476 -29.58 -6.55 9.94
CA ASP A 476 -30.94 -5.98 9.79
C ASP A 476 -31.16 -4.72 10.60
N ASN A 477 -30.51 -4.58 11.76
CA ASN A 477 -30.53 -3.39 12.60
C ASN A 477 -29.54 -2.29 12.17
N GLY A 478 -28.78 -2.50 11.09
CA GLY A 478 -27.81 -1.54 10.57
C GLY A 478 -26.40 -1.66 11.13
N LEU A 479 -26.13 -2.57 12.09
CA LEU A 479 -24.77 -2.82 12.56
C LEU A 479 -23.91 -3.35 11.40
N MET A 480 -22.81 -2.70 11.12
CA MET A 480 -21.77 -3.17 10.18
C MET A 480 -20.64 -3.82 10.96
N GLY A 481 -20.40 -5.11 10.72
CA GLY A 481 -19.21 -5.77 11.26
C GLY A 481 -17.94 -5.09 10.75
N PHE A 482 -17.02 -4.73 11.64
CA PHE A 482 -15.81 -4.02 11.20
C PHE A 482 -14.76 -4.93 10.54
N ARG A 483 -15.00 -6.24 10.48
CA ARG A 483 -14.19 -7.27 9.81
C ARG A 483 -15.07 -8.24 9.04
N SER A 484 -14.64 -8.63 7.82
CA SER A 484 -15.27 -9.68 7.03
C SER A 484 -14.62 -11.05 7.27
N TYR A 485 -15.33 -12.11 6.94
CA TYR A 485 -14.90 -13.51 7.11
C TYR A 485 -14.82 -14.24 5.78
N LEU A 486 -14.03 -15.33 5.78
CA LEU A 486 -13.97 -16.25 4.65
C LEU A 486 -14.29 -17.68 5.10
N PRO A 487 -15.01 -18.47 4.29
CA PRO A 487 -15.68 -18.07 3.04
C PRO A 487 -16.62 -16.90 3.27
N ASP A 488 -16.77 -16.04 2.26
CA ASP A 488 -17.55 -14.82 2.37
C ASP A 488 -19.05 -15.09 2.67
N GLY A 489 -19.71 -14.12 3.31
CA GLY A 489 -21.10 -14.24 3.76
C GLY A 489 -21.30 -14.99 5.07
N LEU A 490 -20.27 -15.60 5.64
CA LEU A 490 -20.30 -16.17 6.99
C LEU A 490 -19.93 -15.08 8.00
N GLN A 491 -20.84 -14.82 8.94
CA GLN A 491 -20.66 -13.75 9.91
C GLN A 491 -20.45 -14.30 11.32
N ILE A 492 -19.32 -13.96 11.95
CA ILE A 492 -18.96 -14.43 13.27
C ILE A 492 -18.90 -13.27 14.28
N TRP A 493 -18.56 -12.06 13.83
CA TRP A 493 -18.42 -10.87 14.68
C TRP A 493 -19.64 -9.96 14.60
N GLU A 494 -20.23 -9.71 15.75
CA GLU A 494 -21.32 -8.77 15.91
C GLU A 494 -20.81 -7.52 16.63
N ALA A 495 -19.80 -6.89 16.05
CA ALA A 495 -19.19 -5.69 16.61
C ALA A 495 -18.93 -4.65 15.52
N ALA A 496 -19.35 -3.42 15.79
CA ALA A 496 -19.13 -2.27 14.94
C ALA A 496 -17.97 -1.40 15.47
N ALA A 497 -17.21 -0.79 14.56
CA ALA A 497 -16.31 0.32 14.86
C ALA A 497 -16.97 1.61 14.39
N ALA A 498 -17.05 2.63 15.26
CA ALA A 498 -17.78 3.86 14.98
C ALA A 498 -17.13 4.64 13.82
N ASP A 499 -15.81 4.84 13.85
CA ASP A 499 -15.02 5.44 12.78
C ASP A 499 -15.04 4.57 11.51
N GLY A 500 -15.05 3.24 11.70
CA GLY A 500 -15.07 2.27 10.60
C GLY A 500 -16.35 2.35 9.79
N GLN A 501 -17.50 2.22 10.45
CA GLN A 501 -18.82 2.21 9.81
C GLN A 501 -19.12 3.54 9.11
N MET A 502 -18.84 4.67 9.77
CA MET A 502 -19.05 6.00 9.19
C MET A 502 -18.09 6.27 8.01
N GLY A 503 -16.85 5.84 8.11
CA GLY A 503 -15.89 5.96 7.02
C GLY A 503 -16.25 5.13 5.79
N CYS A 504 -16.88 3.95 5.95
CA CYS A 504 -17.38 3.16 4.81
C CYS A 504 -18.47 3.89 4.02
N LEU A 505 -19.34 4.65 4.70
CA LEU A 505 -20.35 5.49 4.05
C LEU A 505 -19.71 6.61 3.21
N MET A 506 -18.68 7.27 3.73
CA MET A 506 -17.94 8.28 2.97
C MET A 506 -17.18 7.68 1.78
N LYS A 507 -16.66 6.45 1.90
CA LYS A 507 -16.03 5.75 0.78
C LYS A 507 -17.05 5.29 -0.28
N LEU A 508 -18.26 4.90 0.13
CA LEU A 508 -19.34 4.61 -0.81
C LEU A 508 -19.68 5.85 -1.64
N TYR A 509 -19.81 7.01 -0.99
CA TYR A 509 -20.00 8.29 -1.67
C TYR A 509 -18.84 8.60 -2.62
N ARG A 510 -17.57 8.45 -2.20
CA ARG A 510 -16.39 8.63 -3.04
C ARG A 510 -16.46 7.78 -4.31
N ASP A 511 -16.70 6.47 -4.14
CA ASP A 511 -16.65 5.50 -5.23
C ASP A 511 -17.80 5.73 -6.22
N TRP A 512 -18.95 6.21 -5.75
CA TRP A 512 -20.05 6.68 -6.59
C TRP A 512 -19.69 7.99 -7.30
N GLN A 513 -19.12 8.98 -6.60
CA GLN A 513 -18.69 10.26 -7.21
C GLN A 513 -17.67 10.03 -8.34
N LEU A 514 -16.74 9.10 -8.15
CA LEU A 514 -15.73 8.79 -9.17
C LEU A 514 -16.32 8.02 -10.37
N SER A 515 -17.30 7.13 -10.15
CA SER A 515 -17.85 6.26 -11.20
C SER A 515 -19.09 6.82 -11.90
N GLY A 516 -19.92 7.56 -11.20
CA GLY A 516 -21.24 8.00 -11.66
C GLY A 516 -22.28 6.89 -11.74
N ASP A 517 -21.98 5.68 -11.25
CA ASP A 517 -22.87 4.52 -11.34
C ASP A 517 -23.97 4.58 -10.28
N SER A 518 -25.05 5.29 -10.59
CA SER A 518 -26.20 5.45 -9.70
C SER A 518 -27.03 4.17 -9.54
N ASP A 519 -26.97 3.22 -10.46
CA ASP A 519 -27.64 1.92 -10.30
C ASP A 519 -26.91 1.04 -9.29
N TRP A 520 -25.57 1.06 -9.31
CA TRP A 520 -24.75 0.44 -8.27
C TRP A 520 -25.03 1.07 -6.89
N LEU A 521 -25.08 2.39 -6.79
CA LEU A 521 -25.43 3.08 -5.55
C LEU A 521 -26.83 2.67 -5.07
N ARG A 522 -27.83 2.64 -5.95
CA ARG A 522 -29.21 2.25 -5.63
C ARG A 522 -29.30 0.85 -5.06
N ARG A 523 -28.47 -0.08 -5.57
CA ARG A 523 -28.39 -1.47 -5.05
C ARG A 523 -27.85 -1.52 -3.62
N LEU A 524 -26.90 -0.67 -3.27
CA LEU A 524 -26.26 -0.66 -1.94
C LEU A 524 -26.99 0.22 -0.92
N TRP A 525 -27.75 1.21 -1.40
CA TRP A 525 -28.37 2.24 -0.57
C TRP A 525 -29.22 1.72 0.58
N PRO A 526 -30.09 0.70 0.42
CA PRO A 526 -30.91 0.23 1.54
C PRO A 526 -30.10 -0.17 2.78
N ASN A 527 -28.97 -0.83 2.59
CA ASN A 527 -28.10 -1.22 3.69
C ASN A 527 -27.16 -0.09 4.12
N ALA A 528 -26.75 0.79 3.22
CA ALA A 528 -26.00 1.99 3.55
C ALA A 528 -26.82 2.94 4.44
N LYS A 529 -28.09 3.13 4.12
CA LYS A 529 -29.04 3.90 4.93
C LYS A 529 -29.18 3.29 6.33
N LYS A 530 -29.46 1.97 6.43
CA LYS A 530 -29.52 1.27 7.72
C LYS A 530 -28.24 1.44 8.54
N ALA A 531 -27.07 1.37 7.87
CA ALA A 531 -25.79 1.54 8.56
C ALA A 531 -25.58 2.96 9.09
N LEU A 532 -26.09 3.99 8.42
CA LEU A 532 -26.07 5.36 8.95
C LEU A 532 -27.06 5.54 10.09
N GLU A 533 -28.29 5.05 9.94
CA GLU A 533 -29.34 5.10 10.98
C GLU A 533 -29.01 4.26 12.22
N PHE A 534 -28.07 3.33 12.15
CA PHE A 534 -27.59 2.57 13.31
C PHE A 534 -27.01 3.47 14.41
N ALA A 535 -26.50 4.64 14.07
CA ALA A 535 -26.02 5.60 15.06
C ALA A 535 -27.10 6.01 16.06
N THR A 536 -28.36 6.12 15.60
CA THR A 536 -29.48 6.67 16.34
C THR A 536 -30.38 5.61 17.02
N ILE A 537 -30.01 4.33 16.98
CA ILE A 537 -30.77 3.31 17.71
C ILE A 537 -30.67 3.50 19.23
N LYS A 538 -31.63 2.96 19.96
CA LYS A 538 -31.59 3.01 21.45
C LYS A 538 -30.27 2.41 21.95
N GLY A 539 -29.50 3.19 22.73
CA GLY A 539 -28.19 2.81 23.24
C GLY A 539 -27.09 2.83 22.16
N GLY A 540 -27.38 3.40 21.01
CA GLY A 540 -26.45 3.66 19.91
C GLY A 540 -25.45 4.77 20.19
N TRP A 541 -24.81 5.26 19.16
CA TRP A 541 -23.79 6.31 19.30
C TRP A 541 -24.40 7.72 19.46
N ASP A 542 -25.53 8.00 18.79
CA ASP A 542 -26.30 9.25 18.80
C ASP A 542 -27.77 8.89 19.12
N ALA A 543 -28.01 8.38 20.35
CA ALA A 543 -29.29 7.80 20.70
C ALA A 543 -30.39 8.83 20.95
N ASP A 544 -30.05 10.10 21.14
CA ASP A 544 -30.97 11.23 21.35
C ASP A 544 -31.21 12.06 20.07
N HIS A 545 -30.60 11.66 18.95
CA HIS A 545 -30.80 12.24 17.63
C HIS A 545 -30.42 13.72 17.55
N ASP A 546 -29.32 14.12 18.16
CA ASP A 546 -28.81 15.49 18.11
C ASP A 546 -27.65 15.72 17.13
N GLY A 547 -27.15 14.64 16.51
CA GLY A 547 -26.03 14.65 15.57
C GLY A 547 -24.66 14.53 16.24
N VAL A 548 -24.59 14.19 17.53
CA VAL A 548 -23.36 14.01 18.30
C VAL A 548 -23.20 12.56 18.74
N MET A 549 -22.04 11.98 18.49
CA MET A 549 -21.73 10.64 19.01
C MET A 549 -21.29 10.71 20.46
N GLU A 550 -22.10 10.25 21.38
CA GLU A 550 -21.83 10.23 22.84
C GLU A 550 -21.77 8.82 23.40
N GLY A 551 -22.20 7.82 22.64
CA GLY A 551 -22.21 6.42 23.05
C GLY A 551 -20.81 5.82 23.19
N VAL A 552 -20.77 4.49 23.22
CA VAL A 552 -19.53 3.72 23.33
C VAL A 552 -18.98 3.45 21.94
N GLN A 553 -17.79 3.95 21.63
CA GLN A 553 -17.27 4.06 20.28
C GLN A 553 -15.96 3.28 20.16
N HIS A 554 -16.03 2.00 19.74
CA HIS A 554 -14.86 1.25 19.31
C HIS A 554 -14.27 1.90 18.06
N ASN A 555 -12.94 2.00 17.99
CA ASN A 555 -12.24 2.75 16.94
C ASN A 555 -10.84 2.18 16.61
N THR A 556 -10.15 2.84 15.71
CA THR A 556 -8.83 2.42 15.18
C THR A 556 -7.72 2.26 16.21
N TYR A 557 -7.91 2.75 17.42
CA TYR A 557 -6.97 2.57 18.55
C TYR A 557 -7.24 1.30 19.37
N ASP A 558 -8.09 0.40 18.87
CA ASP A 558 -8.46 -0.88 19.50
C ASP A 558 -9.11 -0.72 20.89
N VAL A 559 -9.66 0.43 21.19
CA VAL A 559 -10.33 0.75 22.45
C VAL A 559 -11.68 1.40 22.20
N GLU A 560 -12.53 1.42 23.21
CA GLU A 560 -13.77 2.18 23.17
C GLU A 560 -13.54 3.58 23.75
N PHE A 561 -13.83 4.63 22.97
CA PHE A 561 -13.99 5.98 23.51
C PHE A 561 -15.41 6.16 24.05
N TYR A 562 -15.51 6.72 25.22
CA TYR A 562 -16.76 6.99 25.93
C TYR A 562 -17.06 8.47 25.91
N GLY A 563 -18.22 8.84 25.39
CA GLY A 563 -18.64 10.24 25.23
C GLY A 563 -18.09 10.91 23.95
N PRO A 564 -18.48 12.17 23.72
CA PRO A 564 -18.15 12.89 22.51
C PRO A 564 -16.63 13.07 22.32
N ASN A 565 -16.17 12.73 21.13
CA ASN A 565 -14.76 12.88 20.72
C ASN A 565 -14.66 13.30 19.25
N PRO A 566 -13.58 13.99 18.84
CA PRO A 566 -13.48 14.51 17.49
C PRO A 566 -13.25 13.41 16.45
N LEU A 567 -12.53 12.30 16.78
CA LEU A 567 -12.25 11.24 15.82
C LEU A 567 -13.55 10.65 15.23
N CYS A 568 -14.38 10.06 16.06
CA CYS A 568 -15.63 9.41 15.62
C CYS A 568 -16.70 10.44 15.23
N GLY A 569 -16.80 11.56 15.98
CA GLY A 569 -17.79 12.60 15.73
C GLY A 569 -17.63 13.27 14.36
N VAL A 570 -16.38 13.55 13.93
CA VAL A 570 -16.16 14.18 12.60
C VAL A 570 -16.36 13.18 11.46
N TRP A 571 -16.06 11.88 11.67
CA TRP A 571 -16.47 10.84 10.72
C TRP A 571 -18.00 10.77 10.57
N TYR A 572 -18.73 10.87 11.68
CA TYR A 572 -20.20 10.87 11.64
C TYR A 572 -20.75 12.07 10.87
N LEU A 573 -20.25 13.28 11.12
CA LEU A 573 -20.63 14.46 10.33
C LEU A 573 -20.38 14.25 8.83
N GLY A 574 -19.24 13.65 8.48
CA GLY A 574 -18.92 13.31 7.09
C GLY A 574 -19.87 12.28 6.48
N ALA A 575 -20.23 11.25 7.25
CA ALA A 575 -21.19 10.23 6.84
C ALA A 575 -22.59 10.79 6.64
N LEU A 576 -23.05 11.69 7.52
CA LEU A 576 -24.32 12.40 7.40
C LEU A 576 -24.36 13.25 6.12
N ARG A 577 -23.29 13.99 5.83
CA ARG A 577 -23.20 14.77 4.57
C ARG A 577 -23.16 13.86 3.32
N ALA A 578 -22.40 12.79 3.35
CA ALA A 578 -22.36 11.80 2.27
C ALA A 578 -23.73 11.13 2.07
N GLY A 579 -24.40 10.77 3.17
CA GLY A 579 -25.74 10.19 3.18
C GLY A 579 -26.78 11.13 2.62
N GLU A 580 -26.75 12.41 2.98
CA GLU A 580 -27.64 13.45 2.43
C GLU A 580 -27.51 13.53 0.90
N GLU A 581 -26.27 13.60 0.38
CA GLU A 581 -26.04 13.73 -1.07
C GLU A 581 -26.47 12.46 -1.83
N MET A 582 -26.19 11.27 -1.27
CA MET A 582 -26.62 9.99 -1.87
C MET A 582 -28.15 9.84 -1.84
N ALA A 583 -28.80 10.18 -0.72
CA ALA A 583 -30.25 10.15 -0.58
C ALA A 583 -30.93 11.07 -1.62
N ARG A 584 -30.46 12.32 -1.73
CA ARG A 584 -30.98 13.30 -2.71
C ARG A 584 -30.82 12.80 -4.14
N ALA A 585 -29.65 12.24 -4.48
CA ALA A 585 -29.42 11.70 -5.82
C ALA A 585 -30.34 10.52 -6.18
N LEU A 586 -30.81 9.79 -5.16
CA LEU A 586 -31.74 8.66 -5.34
C LEU A 586 -33.22 9.04 -5.17
N GLY A 587 -33.53 10.30 -4.85
CA GLY A 587 -34.88 10.80 -4.63
C GLY A 587 -35.47 10.51 -3.23
N ASP A 588 -34.64 10.13 -2.25
CA ASP A 588 -35.02 9.90 -0.84
C ASP A 588 -34.90 11.24 -0.07
N GLU A 589 -35.76 12.19 -0.41
CA GLU A 589 -35.72 13.55 0.17
C GLU A 589 -35.97 13.57 1.68
N GLN A 590 -36.72 12.61 2.22
CA GLN A 590 -36.98 12.50 3.65
C GLN A 590 -35.65 12.23 4.39
N SER A 591 -34.92 11.20 3.99
CA SER A 591 -33.61 10.87 4.59
C SER A 591 -32.60 11.99 4.37
N ALA A 592 -32.58 12.60 3.18
CA ALA A 592 -31.71 13.74 2.92
C ALA A 592 -31.95 14.90 3.89
N GLY A 593 -33.22 15.23 4.18
CA GLY A 593 -33.62 16.26 5.15
C GLY A 593 -33.22 15.93 6.59
N GLU A 594 -33.39 14.67 7.00
CA GLU A 594 -33.02 14.18 8.32
C GLU A 594 -31.51 14.21 8.54
N PHE A 595 -30.72 13.67 7.61
CA PHE A 595 -29.26 13.67 7.70
C PHE A 595 -28.69 15.10 7.69
N ARG A 596 -29.30 15.99 6.90
CA ARG A 596 -28.93 17.41 6.92
C ARG A 596 -29.18 18.05 8.27
N HIS A 597 -30.30 17.75 8.90
CA HIS A 597 -30.67 18.29 10.24
C HIS A 597 -29.66 17.85 11.30
N LEU A 598 -29.36 16.52 11.37
CA LEU A 598 -28.38 15.97 12.30
C LEU A 598 -26.98 16.57 12.06
N PHE A 599 -26.55 16.68 10.80
CA PHE A 599 -25.28 17.31 10.46
C PHE A 599 -25.18 18.75 10.97
N GLU A 600 -26.19 19.59 10.71
CA GLU A 600 -26.17 20.99 11.14
C GLU A 600 -26.22 21.17 12.66
N SER A 601 -26.91 20.28 13.38
CA SER A 601 -26.91 20.24 14.82
C SER A 601 -25.55 19.81 15.37
N GLY A 602 -25.05 18.64 14.96
CA GLY A 602 -23.81 18.06 15.47
C GLY A 602 -22.60 18.93 15.20
N ARG A 603 -22.47 19.53 13.97
CA ARG A 603 -21.32 20.39 13.66
C ARG A 603 -21.23 21.61 14.58
N ARG A 604 -22.36 22.26 14.89
CA ARG A 604 -22.41 23.41 15.81
C ARG A 604 -22.01 22.98 17.21
N TRP A 605 -22.50 21.83 17.63
CA TRP A 605 -22.22 21.32 18.98
C TRP A 605 -20.74 20.97 19.13
N ILE A 606 -20.15 20.27 18.16
CA ILE A 606 -18.74 19.86 18.18
C ILE A 606 -17.82 21.09 18.20
N ASP A 607 -18.04 22.09 17.33
CA ASP A 607 -17.25 23.32 17.33
C ASP A 607 -17.35 24.09 18.66
N ALA A 608 -18.55 24.16 19.24
CA ALA A 608 -18.77 24.90 20.49
C ALA A 608 -18.23 24.16 21.75
N ASN A 609 -18.23 22.81 21.73
CA ASN A 609 -18.02 22.03 22.94
C ASN A 609 -16.72 21.23 22.98
N LEU A 610 -16.17 20.83 21.84
CA LEU A 610 -14.94 20.05 21.80
C LEU A 610 -13.71 20.87 21.39
N PHE A 611 -13.88 22.03 20.77
CA PHE A 611 -12.77 22.90 20.43
C PHE A 611 -12.29 23.71 21.65
N ASN A 612 -11.03 23.50 22.08
CA ASN A 612 -10.49 24.16 23.26
C ASN A 612 -9.81 25.53 22.99
N GLY A 613 -9.93 26.03 21.73
CA GLY A 613 -9.28 27.26 21.25
C GLY A 613 -8.06 27.01 20.38
N GLU A 614 -7.44 25.82 20.47
CA GLU A 614 -6.28 25.39 19.68
C GLU A 614 -6.54 24.09 18.88
N TYR A 615 -7.20 23.08 19.49
CA TYR A 615 -7.49 21.79 18.88
C TYR A 615 -8.74 21.16 19.53
N TYR A 616 -9.23 20.04 18.97
CA TYR A 616 -10.40 19.35 19.49
C TYR A 616 -10.02 18.27 20.52
N ILE A 617 -10.81 18.14 21.57
CA ILE A 617 -10.61 17.22 22.68
C ILE A 617 -11.80 16.27 22.87
N GLN A 618 -11.64 15.25 23.66
CA GLN A 618 -12.72 14.35 24.09
C GLN A 618 -13.33 14.84 25.41
N LYS A 619 -14.65 14.73 25.52
CA LYS A 619 -15.37 14.80 26.80
C LYS A 619 -15.73 13.38 27.24
N VAL A 620 -14.99 12.85 28.19
CA VAL A 620 -15.21 11.48 28.70
C VAL A 620 -16.50 11.41 29.50
N VAL A 621 -17.44 10.55 29.10
CA VAL A 621 -18.73 10.34 29.78
C VAL A 621 -18.94 8.84 29.95
N GLY A 622 -18.87 8.34 31.18
CA GLY A 622 -19.16 6.94 31.51
C GLY A 622 -20.60 6.55 31.19
N ARG A 623 -20.81 5.27 30.85
CA ARG A 623 -22.12 4.69 30.52
C ARG A 623 -22.31 3.39 31.28
N LYS A 624 -23.53 3.12 31.73
CA LYS A 624 -23.86 1.82 32.29
C LYS A 624 -23.96 0.76 31.20
N SER A 625 -23.52 -0.45 31.49
CA SER A 625 -23.46 -1.53 30.49
C SER A 625 -24.85 -1.85 29.89
N GLU A 626 -25.92 -1.75 30.65
CA GLU A 626 -27.29 -1.96 30.21
C GLU A 626 -27.85 -0.86 29.30
N GLU A 627 -27.19 0.29 29.23
CA GLU A 627 -27.55 1.42 28.38
C GLU A 627 -26.87 1.36 27.01
N VAL A 628 -25.99 0.39 26.77
CA VAL A 628 -25.21 0.27 25.54
C VAL A 628 -25.79 -0.81 24.63
N ALA A 629 -26.05 -0.47 23.38
CA ALA A 629 -26.55 -1.41 22.40
C ALA A 629 -25.56 -2.58 22.16
N ALA A 630 -26.11 -3.73 21.77
CA ALA A 630 -25.29 -4.91 21.45
C ALA A 630 -24.33 -4.61 20.29
N GLY A 631 -23.11 -5.11 20.39
CA GLY A 631 -22.08 -4.96 19.35
C GLY A 631 -21.26 -3.66 19.42
N LEU A 632 -21.52 -2.78 20.40
CA LEU A 632 -20.75 -1.53 20.58
C LEU A 632 -19.59 -1.67 21.57
N ARG A 633 -19.55 -2.74 22.37
CA ARG A 633 -18.44 -3.03 23.28
C ARG A 633 -17.67 -4.25 22.82
N VAL A 634 -16.43 -4.05 22.48
CA VAL A 634 -15.47 -5.13 22.18
C VAL A 634 -14.71 -5.57 23.44
N GLY A 635 -14.85 -4.81 24.54
CA GLY A 635 -14.28 -5.11 25.86
C GLY A 635 -12.84 -4.64 26.04
N MET A 636 -12.40 -3.64 25.29
CA MET A 636 -11.04 -3.09 25.33
C MET A 636 -10.94 -1.75 26.07
N GLY A 637 -12.03 -1.22 26.62
CA GLY A 637 -12.12 0.09 27.27
C GLY A 637 -11.93 0.12 28.79
N GLY A 638 -11.31 -0.88 29.37
CA GLY A 638 -11.14 -1.00 30.83
C GLY A 638 -12.26 -1.80 31.53
N ALA A 639 -12.09 -2.03 32.83
CA ALA A 639 -12.99 -2.91 33.59
C ALA A 639 -14.31 -2.21 33.95
N ASP A 640 -14.30 -0.92 34.25
CA ASP A 640 -15.46 -0.14 34.68
C ASP A 640 -15.89 0.87 33.60
N PRO A 641 -17.03 0.63 32.90
CA PRO A 641 -17.52 1.55 31.89
C PRO A 641 -18.03 2.87 32.43
N MET A 642 -18.24 3.01 33.78
CA MET A 642 -18.54 4.28 34.42
C MET A 642 -17.29 5.14 34.67
N LYS A 643 -16.11 4.51 34.68
CA LYS A 643 -14.78 5.15 34.78
C LYS A 643 -13.83 4.51 33.77
N PRO A 644 -14.06 4.75 32.48
CA PRO A 644 -13.31 4.06 31.44
C PRO A 644 -11.83 4.49 31.44
N ASP A 645 -10.94 3.51 31.39
CA ASP A 645 -9.52 3.68 31.10
C ASP A 645 -9.31 3.83 29.57
N TYR A 646 -8.09 4.08 29.17
CA TYR A 646 -7.69 4.14 27.76
C TYR A 646 -8.40 5.23 26.95
N GLN A 647 -8.71 6.35 27.57
CA GLN A 647 -9.39 7.46 26.91
C GLN A 647 -8.41 8.48 26.32
N MET A 648 -8.83 9.17 25.25
CA MET A 648 -8.09 10.26 24.63
C MET A 648 -7.98 11.48 25.56
N GLY A 649 -9.09 11.88 26.18
CA GLY A 649 -9.16 13.06 27.04
C GLY A 649 -8.76 14.34 26.30
N GLU A 650 -7.82 15.12 26.88
CA GLU A 650 -7.33 16.37 26.29
C GLU A 650 -6.10 16.19 25.39
N ALA A 651 -5.95 15.02 24.73
CA ALA A 651 -4.87 14.80 23.76
C ALA A 651 -5.04 15.67 22.51
N CYS A 652 -3.92 16.20 22.02
CA CYS A 652 -3.82 16.71 20.66
C CYS A 652 -3.58 15.51 19.72
N LEU A 653 -4.67 14.96 19.18
CA LEU A 653 -4.65 13.75 18.36
C LEU A 653 -4.33 14.08 16.89
N ILE A 654 -3.49 13.29 16.22
CA ILE A 654 -3.07 13.54 14.83
C ILE A 654 -4.24 13.46 13.84
N ASP A 655 -5.14 12.54 14.06
CA ASP A 655 -6.28 12.25 13.17
C ASP A 655 -7.63 12.69 13.74
N GLN A 656 -7.61 13.65 14.67
CA GLN A 656 -8.82 14.24 15.25
C GLN A 656 -9.81 14.79 14.21
N LEU A 657 -9.33 15.14 13.03
CA LEU A 657 -10.10 15.70 11.93
C LEU A 657 -10.18 14.75 10.72
N LEU A 658 -10.13 13.44 10.96
CA LEU A 658 -10.06 12.45 9.88
C LEU A 658 -11.30 12.50 8.95
N GLY A 659 -12.50 12.69 9.49
CA GLY A 659 -13.71 12.90 8.69
C GLY A 659 -13.64 14.16 7.82
N GLN A 660 -13.07 15.25 8.33
CA GLN A 660 -12.86 16.50 7.57
C GLN A 660 -11.86 16.32 6.43
N TYR A 661 -10.75 15.61 6.69
CA TYR A 661 -9.80 15.22 5.65
C TYR A 661 -10.50 14.44 4.53
N MET A 662 -11.31 13.43 4.88
CA MET A 662 -12.05 12.65 3.89
C MET A 662 -13.07 13.50 3.15
N ALA A 663 -13.75 14.45 3.81
CA ALA A 663 -14.65 15.40 3.17
C ALA A 663 -13.95 16.22 2.08
N HIS A 664 -12.70 16.63 2.29
CA HIS A 664 -11.89 17.27 1.25
C HIS A 664 -11.56 16.33 0.10
N VAL A 665 -11.16 15.07 0.40
CA VAL A 665 -10.88 14.06 -0.64
C VAL A 665 -12.07 13.84 -1.56
N VAL A 666 -13.29 13.81 -0.99
CA VAL A 666 -14.52 13.50 -1.74
C VAL A 666 -15.32 14.74 -2.18
N GLY A 667 -14.84 15.93 -1.88
CA GLY A 667 -15.44 17.19 -2.33
C GLY A 667 -16.69 17.65 -1.56
N LEU A 668 -16.90 17.17 -0.33
CA LEU A 668 -18.03 17.61 0.53
C LEU A 668 -17.80 18.97 1.22
N GLY A 669 -16.59 19.54 1.12
CA GLY A 669 -16.25 20.81 1.74
C GLY A 669 -16.00 20.74 3.24
N TYR A 670 -16.24 21.85 3.94
CA TYR A 670 -16.03 21.92 5.38
C TYR A 670 -17.19 21.31 6.16
N LEU A 671 -16.86 20.38 7.04
CA LEU A 671 -17.78 19.80 8.03
C LEU A 671 -17.84 20.66 9.30
N LEU A 672 -16.73 21.28 9.69
CA LEU A 672 -16.54 22.13 10.86
C LEU A 672 -16.15 23.55 10.46
N ASP A 673 -15.98 24.45 11.43
CA ASP A 673 -15.51 25.80 11.17
C ASP A 673 -14.09 25.80 10.57
N GLU A 674 -13.93 26.46 9.44
CA GLU A 674 -12.66 26.51 8.68
C GLU A 674 -11.49 27.00 9.52
N ASN A 675 -11.69 28.03 10.37
CA ASN A 675 -10.63 28.59 11.20
C ASN A 675 -10.23 27.62 12.32
N ASN A 676 -11.19 26.91 12.90
CA ASN A 676 -10.93 25.89 13.92
C ASN A 676 -10.18 24.70 13.32
N VAL A 677 -10.57 24.24 12.13
CA VAL A 677 -9.85 23.20 11.37
C VAL A 677 -8.38 23.61 11.17
N ARG A 678 -8.14 24.80 10.66
CA ARG A 678 -6.78 25.31 10.41
C ARG A 678 -5.97 25.48 11.69
N LYS A 679 -6.59 25.94 12.80
CA LYS A 679 -5.91 26.04 14.09
C LYS A 679 -5.54 24.66 14.63
N ALA A 680 -6.44 23.68 14.54
CA ALA A 680 -6.19 22.33 15.01
C ALA A 680 -5.02 21.67 14.24
N LEU A 681 -4.97 21.81 12.93
CA LEU A 681 -3.85 21.29 12.13
C LEU A 681 -2.51 21.95 12.51
N ARG A 682 -2.50 23.27 12.75
CA ARG A 682 -1.27 23.96 13.24
C ARG A 682 -0.86 23.44 14.61
N SER A 683 -1.81 23.16 15.47
CA SER A 683 -1.55 22.63 16.81
C SER A 683 -1.01 21.21 16.75
N VAL A 684 -1.56 20.33 15.90
CA VAL A 684 -1.00 19.00 15.65
C VAL A 684 0.44 19.11 15.15
N TYR A 685 0.71 19.94 14.16
CA TYR A 685 2.08 20.12 13.68
C TYR A 685 3.02 20.64 14.78
N ARG A 686 2.58 21.63 15.54
CA ARG A 686 3.37 22.22 16.63
C ARG A 686 3.67 21.26 17.77
N TYR A 687 2.69 20.46 18.17
CA TYR A 687 2.78 19.66 19.40
C TYR A 687 3.18 18.21 19.15
N ASN A 688 2.91 17.65 17.96
CA ASN A 688 3.17 16.24 17.68
C ASN A 688 4.38 16.01 16.76
N TYR A 689 4.74 16.98 15.91
CA TYR A 689 5.94 16.83 15.08
C TYR A 689 7.23 16.86 15.93
N ARG A 690 8.09 15.87 15.69
CA ARG A 690 9.42 15.77 16.28
C ARG A 690 10.43 15.66 15.14
N ALA A 691 11.46 16.52 15.15
CA ALA A 691 12.57 16.44 14.20
C ALA A 691 13.56 15.33 14.58
N ASP A 692 13.59 14.97 15.87
CA ASP A 692 14.46 13.97 16.49
C ASP A 692 13.68 13.29 17.62
N LEU A 693 13.80 11.97 17.74
CA LEU A 693 13.10 11.14 18.72
C LEU A 693 14.02 10.54 19.78
N SER A 694 15.28 11.00 19.87
CA SER A 694 16.28 10.46 20.83
C SER A 694 15.83 10.61 22.29
N GLU A 695 15.10 11.69 22.61
CA GLU A 695 14.55 11.96 23.94
C GLU A 695 13.06 11.60 24.07
N HIS A 696 12.49 10.90 23.09
CA HIS A 696 11.08 10.55 23.09
C HIS A 696 10.84 9.22 23.80
N GLU A 697 9.84 9.19 24.69
CA GLU A 697 9.42 8.00 25.42
C GLU A 697 8.29 7.28 24.66
N ALA A 698 8.58 6.11 24.06
CA ALA A 698 7.61 5.20 23.49
C ALA A 698 7.87 3.78 24.01
N VAL A 699 6.90 3.20 24.72
CA VAL A 699 7.09 1.96 25.48
C VAL A 699 6.36 0.75 24.88
N GLN A 700 5.59 0.91 23.82
CA GLN A 700 4.80 -0.17 23.24
C GLN A 700 5.41 -0.68 21.93
N ARG A 701 5.18 0.01 20.82
CA ARG A 701 5.77 -0.33 19.52
C ARG A 701 6.59 0.85 19.03
N THR A 702 7.75 0.60 18.45
CA THR A 702 8.69 1.65 18.08
C THR A 702 9.00 1.58 16.59
N TYR A 703 8.28 2.37 15.80
CA TYR A 703 8.46 2.45 14.33
C TYR A 703 9.42 3.57 13.91
N ALA A 704 9.69 4.53 14.80
CA ALA A 704 10.68 5.59 14.62
C ALA A 704 11.38 5.85 15.95
N LEU A 705 12.70 6.06 15.93
CA LEU A 705 13.52 6.21 17.13
C LEU A 705 14.84 6.93 16.82
N ASN A 706 15.57 7.30 17.86
CA ASN A 706 16.87 7.98 17.77
C ASN A 706 16.78 9.26 16.94
N ASP A 707 17.67 9.44 15.96
CA ASP A 707 17.71 10.57 15.04
C ASP A 707 16.61 10.58 13.97
N ASP A 708 15.67 9.64 14.03
CA ASP A 708 14.46 9.69 13.18
C ASP A 708 13.59 10.89 13.61
N GLY A 709 12.99 11.56 12.64
CA GLY A 709 11.88 12.48 12.88
C GLY A 709 10.55 11.77 12.63
N GLY A 710 9.45 12.34 13.15
CA GLY A 710 8.11 11.83 12.94
C GLY A 710 7.02 12.70 13.56
N VAL A 711 5.76 12.34 13.28
CA VAL A 711 4.59 12.95 13.93
C VAL A 711 3.98 11.94 14.87
N LEU A 712 3.92 12.26 16.16
CA LEU A 712 3.34 11.39 17.19
C LEU A 712 1.84 11.22 16.95
N VAL A 713 1.31 10.04 17.28
CA VAL A 713 -0.14 9.80 17.27
C VAL A 713 -0.87 10.81 18.15
N ALA A 714 -0.36 11.09 19.34
CA ALA A 714 -0.91 12.13 20.19
C ALA A 714 0.15 12.74 21.13
N SER A 715 -0.15 13.94 21.61
CA SER A 715 0.59 14.58 22.71
C SER A 715 -0.39 15.22 23.68
N TYR A 716 0.08 15.57 24.86
CA TYR A 716 -0.72 16.23 25.92
C TYR A 716 -0.11 17.58 26.31
N PRO A 717 -0.30 18.62 25.46
CA PRO A 717 0.35 19.94 25.67
C PRO A 717 -0.09 20.62 26.99
N SER A 718 -1.30 20.37 27.46
CA SER A 718 -1.85 20.88 28.72
C SER A 718 -1.31 20.16 29.96
N GLY A 719 -0.55 19.07 29.80
CA GLY A 719 -0.07 18.21 30.88
C GLY A 719 -1.16 17.30 31.50
N LYS A 720 -2.37 17.30 30.95
CA LYS A 720 -3.51 16.51 31.45
C LYS A 720 -3.61 15.13 30.79
N ARG A 721 -2.52 14.42 30.73
CA ARG A 721 -2.53 13.03 30.25
C ARG A 721 -3.24 12.15 31.29
N PRO A 722 -4.23 11.31 30.91
CA PRO A 722 -4.76 10.29 31.80
C PRO A 722 -3.65 9.40 32.37
N GLU A 723 -3.82 8.87 33.57
CA GLU A 723 -2.88 7.91 34.17
C GLU A 723 -2.72 6.68 33.25
N ILE A 724 -3.84 6.19 32.72
CA ILE A 724 -3.90 5.12 31.71
C ILE A 724 -4.49 5.72 30.42
N PRO A 725 -3.66 6.32 29.54
CA PRO A 725 -4.13 6.87 28.27
C PRO A 725 -4.45 5.75 27.28
N PHE A 726 -5.10 6.10 26.17
CA PHE A 726 -5.30 5.15 25.08
C PHE A 726 -3.94 4.60 24.58
N PRO A 727 -3.91 3.33 24.17
CA PRO A 727 -2.66 2.74 23.65
C PRO A 727 -2.23 3.49 22.40
N TYR A 728 -0.96 3.35 22.03
CA TYR A 728 -0.37 3.93 20.81
C TYR A 728 -0.17 5.45 20.80
N PHE A 729 -0.60 6.20 21.82
CA PHE A 729 -0.52 7.66 21.81
C PHE A 729 0.89 8.21 21.54
N ALA A 730 1.93 7.50 22.00
CA ALA A 730 3.33 7.88 21.84
C ALA A 730 3.99 7.31 20.57
N GLU A 731 3.27 6.57 19.75
CA GLU A 731 3.81 5.95 18.55
C GLU A 731 3.85 6.93 17.35
N VAL A 732 4.57 6.53 16.29
CA VAL A 732 4.61 7.22 15.01
C VAL A 732 4.11 6.24 13.94
N TRP A 733 3.00 6.55 13.28
CA TRP A 733 2.40 5.72 12.24
C TRP A 733 2.45 6.43 10.89
N THR A 734 3.17 5.88 9.93
CA THR A 734 3.36 6.52 8.62
C THR A 734 2.05 6.78 7.89
N GLY A 735 1.08 5.89 8.02
CA GLY A 735 -0.25 6.09 7.43
C GLY A 735 -0.98 7.30 7.98
N LEU A 736 -0.87 7.59 9.28
CA LEU A 736 -1.40 8.81 9.91
C LEU A 736 -0.60 10.05 9.49
N GLU A 737 0.72 9.94 9.42
CA GLU A 737 1.57 11.04 8.94
C GLU A 737 1.19 11.48 7.52
N TYR A 738 0.95 10.54 6.60
CA TYR A 738 0.53 10.86 5.23
C TYR A 738 -0.88 11.43 5.16
N GLN A 739 -1.82 10.90 5.94
CA GLN A 739 -3.16 11.47 6.06
C GLN A 739 -3.10 12.92 6.55
N PHE A 740 -2.31 13.17 7.60
CA PHE A 740 -2.10 14.50 8.16
C PHE A 740 -1.43 15.44 7.13
N ALA A 741 -0.40 14.97 6.41
CA ALA A 741 0.25 15.73 5.35
C ALA A 741 -0.73 16.10 4.22
N ALA A 742 -1.61 15.18 3.83
CA ALA A 742 -2.64 15.47 2.84
C ALA A 742 -3.62 16.55 3.33
N HIS A 743 -4.04 16.46 4.60
CA HIS A 743 -4.93 17.46 5.19
C HIS A 743 -4.25 18.85 5.27
N LEU A 744 -2.99 18.92 5.69
CA LEU A 744 -2.19 20.15 5.64
C LEU A 744 -2.13 20.73 4.21
N ALA A 745 -1.96 19.89 3.20
CA ALA A 745 -1.91 20.32 1.81
C ALA A 745 -3.26 20.87 1.33
N PHE A 746 -4.38 20.25 1.67
CA PHE A 746 -5.72 20.78 1.38
C PHE A 746 -5.94 22.17 1.98
N GLU A 747 -5.39 22.43 3.16
CA GLU A 747 -5.47 23.72 3.87
C GLU A 747 -4.38 24.73 3.48
N GLY A 748 -3.56 24.41 2.46
CA GLY A 748 -2.53 25.32 1.96
C GLY A 748 -1.27 25.40 2.80
N MET A 749 -1.09 24.51 3.78
CA MET A 749 0.10 24.42 4.65
C MET A 749 1.17 23.53 3.98
N TYR A 750 1.67 23.97 2.80
CA TYR A 750 2.51 23.13 1.93
C TYR A 750 3.86 22.81 2.51
N ALA A 751 4.49 23.74 3.22
CA ALA A 751 5.82 23.53 3.77
C ALA A 751 5.78 22.43 4.85
N GLU A 752 4.77 22.50 5.69
CA GLU A 752 4.52 21.54 6.75
C GLU A 752 4.15 20.17 6.17
N ALA A 753 3.27 20.14 5.18
CA ALA A 753 2.88 18.91 4.47
C ALA A 753 4.10 18.20 3.87
N LEU A 754 4.92 18.92 3.13
CA LEU A 754 6.13 18.37 2.50
C LEU A 754 7.15 17.91 3.54
N ASN A 755 7.32 18.67 4.63
CA ASN A 755 8.24 18.29 5.70
C ASN A 755 7.82 16.96 6.35
N VAL A 756 6.54 16.74 6.58
CA VAL A 756 6.02 15.47 7.13
C VAL A 756 6.31 14.31 6.17
N VAL A 757 5.97 14.46 4.88
CA VAL A 757 6.22 13.41 3.87
C VAL A 757 7.71 13.10 3.75
N GLU A 758 8.56 14.11 3.65
CA GLU A 758 10.01 13.92 3.56
C GLU A 758 10.57 13.24 4.82
N THR A 759 10.06 13.59 6.00
CA THR A 759 10.48 13.00 7.27
C THR A 759 10.17 11.52 7.32
N ALA A 760 8.94 11.12 6.92
CA ALA A 760 8.55 9.72 6.81
C ALA A 760 9.45 8.97 5.80
N ARG A 761 9.67 9.52 4.61
CA ARG A 761 10.47 8.85 3.56
C ARG A 761 11.96 8.76 3.89
N ARG A 762 12.52 9.68 4.67
CA ARG A 762 13.92 9.59 5.13
C ARG A 762 14.16 8.43 6.09
N ARG A 763 13.17 7.98 6.85
CA ARG A 763 13.28 6.79 7.70
C ARG A 763 13.42 5.51 6.89
N HIS A 764 12.93 5.50 5.64
CA HIS A 764 12.92 4.37 4.71
C HIS A 764 14.02 4.56 3.65
N ASP A 765 15.28 4.49 4.07
CA ASP A 765 16.48 4.86 3.30
C ASP A 765 17.22 3.69 2.66
N GLY A 766 16.72 2.47 2.81
CA GLY A 766 17.36 1.25 2.31
C GLY A 766 18.47 0.70 3.20
N GLU A 767 18.97 1.48 4.15
CA GLU A 767 19.89 1.02 5.20
C GLU A 767 19.16 0.63 6.47
N ARG A 768 18.32 1.52 7.00
CA ARG A 768 17.56 1.32 8.24
C ARG A 768 16.26 0.57 7.98
N ARG A 769 15.52 0.94 6.94
CA ARG A 769 14.23 0.34 6.59
C ARG A 769 14.06 0.20 5.09
N ASN A 770 13.27 -0.79 4.68
CA ASN A 770 12.90 -1.00 3.28
C ASN A 770 12.02 0.16 2.76
N PRO A 771 12.38 0.80 1.63
CA PRO A 771 11.58 1.87 1.02
C PRO A 771 10.17 1.45 0.56
N TRP A 772 9.93 0.18 0.32
CA TRP A 772 8.65 -0.40 -0.14
C TRP A 772 7.92 -1.18 0.94
N ASN A 773 8.27 -0.97 2.20
CA ASN A 773 7.62 -1.61 3.35
C ASN A 773 7.52 -0.62 4.49
N GLU A 774 6.34 -0.05 4.68
CA GLU A 774 6.04 0.82 5.82
C GLU A 774 5.23 0.02 6.84
N PRO A 775 5.85 -0.45 7.93
CA PRO A 775 5.17 -1.25 8.93
C PRO A 775 4.39 -0.38 9.91
N GLU A 776 3.30 -0.96 10.43
CA GLU A 776 2.57 -0.51 11.60
C GLU A 776 2.21 -1.75 12.43
N CYS A 777 1.01 -2.31 12.35
CA CYS A 777 0.74 -3.66 12.85
C CYS A 777 0.98 -4.69 11.74
N GLY A 778 2.25 -4.98 11.47
CA GLY A 778 2.69 -5.83 10.37
C GLY A 778 3.36 -5.05 9.22
N HIS A 779 4.00 -5.80 8.33
CA HIS A 779 4.64 -5.29 7.12
C HIS A 779 3.62 -4.85 6.08
N HIS A 780 4.00 -3.93 5.18
CA HIS A 780 3.16 -3.47 4.06
C HIS A 780 1.76 -3.08 4.53
N TYR A 781 1.70 -2.20 5.52
CA TYR A 781 0.44 -1.85 6.18
C TYR A 781 -0.45 -0.99 5.29
N ALA A 782 -1.72 -1.34 5.18
CA ALA A 782 -2.66 -0.73 4.24
C ALA A 782 -2.87 0.77 4.47
N ARG A 783 -2.84 1.22 5.74
CA ARG A 783 -2.99 2.65 6.10
C ARG A 783 -1.95 3.54 5.43
N ALA A 784 -0.73 3.06 5.15
CA ALA A 784 0.30 3.83 4.48
C ALA A 784 -0.07 4.27 3.05
N MET A 785 -1.05 3.59 2.42
CA MET A 785 -1.60 4.02 1.13
C MET A 785 -2.43 5.32 1.22
N SER A 786 -2.62 5.90 2.40
CA SER A 786 -3.07 7.29 2.57
C SER A 786 -2.13 8.30 1.91
N SER A 787 -0.88 7.91 1.64
CA SER A 787 0.08 8.69 0.86
C SER A 787 -0.44 9.11 -0.52
N TRP A 788 -1.36 8.35 -1.12
CA TRP A 788 -2.01 8.73 -2.38
C TRP A 788 -2.85 10.01 -2.24
N ALA A 789 -3.43 10.26 -1.08
CA ALA A 789 -4.21 11.47 -0.85
C ALA A 789 -3.35 12.74 -0.83
N VAL A 790 -2.06 12.65 -0.49
CA VAL A 790 -1.14 13.80 -0.62
C VAL A 790 -1.02 14.22 -2.09
N LEU A 791 -0.95 13.22 -2.99
CA LEU A 791 -0.93 13.45 -4.43
C LEU A 791 -2.26 14.08 -4.89
N VAL A 792 -3.41 13.57 -4.42
CA VAL A 792 -4.75 14.10 -4.73
C VAL A 792 -4.86 15.55 -4.27
N ALA A 793 -4.45 15.88 -3.05
CA ALA A 793 -4.49 17.21 -2.49
C ALA A 793 -3.64 18.21 -3.29
N LEU A 794 -2.40 17.84 -3.62
CA LEU A 794 -1.49 18.72 -4.36
C LEU A 794 -1.92 18.90 -5.82
N ASN A 795 -2.45 17.86 -6.46
CA ASN A 795 -3.01 17.94 -7.81
C ASN A 795 -4.22 18.87 -7.89
N GLY A 796 -5.03 18.91 -6.83
CA GLY A 796 -6.28 19.64 -6.82
C GLY A 796 -7.22 19.26 -7.98
N PHE A 797 -7.10 18.03 -8.46
CA PHE A 797 -7.91 17.46 -9.54
C PHE A 797 -9.07 16.69 -8.93
N HIS A 798 -10.24 17.29 -8.87
CA HIS A 798 -11.42 16.71 -8.29
C HIS A 798 -12.52 16.56 -9.35
N TYR A 799 -13.01 15.34 -9.56
CA TYR A 799 -14.02 15.01 -10.55
C TYR A 799 -15.28 14.42 -9.91
N SER A 800 -16.42 14.99 -10.26
CA SER A 800 -17.74 14.44 -9.98
C SER A 800 -18.31 13.84 -11.28
N ALA A 801 -18.38 12.52 -11.36
CA ALA A 801 -18.91 11.84 -12.53
C ALA A 801 -20.44 12.02 -12.67
N PRO A 802 -21.26 12.04 -11.59
CA PRO A 802 -22.69 12.37 -11.71
C PRO A 802 -22.92 13.74 -12.32
N GLU A 803 -22.12 14.74 -11.95
CA GLU A 803 -22.23 16.11 -12.47
C GLU A 803 -21.42 16.33 -13.76
N LYS A 804 -20.57 15.39 -14.14
CA LYS A 804 -19.56 15.55 -15.20
C LYS A 804 -18.77 16.85 -15.04
N ARG A 805 -18.41 17.15 -13.81
CA ARG A 805 -17.71 18.37 -13.41
C ARG A 805 -16.31 18.07 -12.95
N LEU A 806 -15.34 18.73 -13.57
CA LEU A 806 -13.97 18.74 -13.09
C LEU A 806 -13.69 20.06 -12.36
N THR A 807 -13.20 19.98 -11.14
CA THR A 807 -12.62 21.11 -10.40
C THR A 807 -11.11 20.96 -10.41
N LEU A 808 -10.40 21.99 -10.87
CA LEU A 808 -8.94 21.99 -10.95
C LEU A 808 -8.36 23.18 -10.18
N ALA A 809 -7.83 22.89 -9.00
CA ALA A 809 -7.24 23.87 -8.08
C ALA A 809 -5.95 23.34 -7.47
N PRO A 810 -4.86 23.31 -8.25
CA PRO A 810 -3.57 22.80 -7.76
C PRO A 810 -3.12 23.50 -6.49
N ARG A 811 -2.74 22.70 -5.51
CA ARG A 811 -2.23 23.14 -4.21
C ARG A 811 -0.70 23.01 -4.17
N THR A 812 -0.03 23.72 -5.06
CA THR A 812 1.44 23.80 -5.16
C THR A 812 1.91 25.23 -5.23
N ARG A 813 3.20 25.45 -4.89
CA ARG A 813 3.82 26.80 -5.01
C ARG A 813 4.26 27.14 -6.45
N THR A 814 4.10 26.21 -7.39
CA THR A 814 4.51 26.42 -8.78
C THR A 814 3.39 27.05 -9.59
N SER A 815 3.70 28.06 -10.43
CA SER A 815 2.76 28.64 -11.38
C SER A 815 2.38 27.69 -12.53
N ASN A 816 3.13 26.58 -12.68
CA ASN A 816 2.94 25.59 -13.74
C ASN A 816 3.03 24.20 -13.14
N LEU A 817 1.89 23.51 -13.03
CA LEU A 817 1.82 22.12 -12.65
C LEU A 817 1.64 21.24 -13.89
N ARG A 818 2.43 20.16 -13.98
CA ARG A 818 2.15 19.00 -14.83
C ARG A 818 2.03 17.78 -13.94
N SER A 819 0.99 16.99 -14.14
CA SER A 819 0.76 15.78 -13.38
C SER A 819 -0.14 14.81 -14.14
N PHE A 820 -0.58 13.76 -13.46
CA PHE A 820 -1.45 12.73 -14.02
C PHE A 820 -2.74 12.63 -13.21
N TRP A 821 -3.76 12.03 -13.81
CA TRP A 821 -5.04 11.72 -13.20
C TRP A 821 -5.44 10.28 -13.51
N THR A 822 -6.18 9.66 -12.60
CA THR A 822 -6.76 8.32 -12.73
C THR A 822 -8.20 8.35 -12.22
N LEU A 823 -9.15 7.84 -13.00
CA LEU A 823 -10.58 7.79 -12.72
C LEU A 823 -11.14 6.48 -13.30
N PRO A 824 -12.29 5.97 -12.84
CA PRO A 824 -12.85 4.72 -13.37
C PRO A 824 -13.08 4.71 -14.89
N SER A 825 -13.28 5.86 -15.50
CA SER A 825 -13.53 6.00 -16.95
C SER A 825 -12.27 6.10 -17.80
N GLY A 826 -11.10 6.35 -17.21
CA GLY A 826 -9.85 6.54 -17.93
C GLY A 826 -8.75 7.12 -17.05
N TRP A 827 -7.56 7.23 -17.63
CA TRP A 827 -6.43 7.91 -17.01
C TRP A 827 -5.61 8.70 -18.03
N GLY A 828 -4.84 9.65 -17.53
CA GLY A 828 -4.04 10.47 -18.42
C GLY A 828 -3.24 11.52 -17.67
N THR A 829 -2.87 12.59 -18.39
CA THR A 829 -2.08 13.69 -17.84
C THR A 829 -2.86 15.01 -17.90
N PHE A 830 -2.46 15.95 -17.08
CA PHE A 830 -2.95 17.31 -17.14
C PHE A 830 -1.84 18.33 -16.88
N ALA A 831 -2.06 19.55 -17.38
CA ALA A 831 -1.23 20.68 -17.06
C ALA A 831 -2.11 21.87 -16.66
N HIS A 832 -1.72 22.61 -15.66
CA HIS A 832 -2.33 23.86 -15.24
C HIS A 832 -1.27 24.95 -15.13
N SER A 833 -1.51 26.08 -15.74
CA SER A 833 -0.58 27.21 -15.76
C SER A 833 -1.29 28.50 -15.38
N GLN A 834 -0.68 29.29 -14.50
CA GLN A 834 -1.05 30.68 -14.26
C GLN A 834 -0.39 31.55 -15.36
N LEU A 835 -1.20 32.35 -16.04
CA LEU A 835 -0.76 33.32 -17.07
C LEU A 835 -0.73 34.71 -16.47
N VAL A 836 -0.06 35.65 -17.12
CA VAL A 836 -0.06 37.07 -16.70
C VAL A 836 -1.47 37.65 -16.59
N ALA A 837 -2.38 37.22 -17.47
CA ALA A 837 -3.77 37.66 -17.48
C ALA A 837 -4.70 36.44 -17.63
N GLY A 838 -4.65 35.51 -16.65
CA GLY A 838 -5.57 34.37 -16.64
C GLY A 838 -4.95 33.04 -16.32
N GLN A 839 -5.57 31.97 -16.83
CA GLN A 839 -5.16 30.58 -16.55
C GLN A 839 -5.28 29.73 -17.81
N LYS A 840 -4.47 28.67 -17.88
CA LYS A 840 -4.59 27.63 -18.91
C LYS A 840 -4.64 26.27 -18.24
N ALA A 841 -5.63 25.45 -18.61
CA ALA A 841 -5.74 24.06 -18.27
C ALA A 841 -5.65 23.20 -19.55
N GLU A 842 -4.87 22.15 -19.52
CA GLU A 842 -4.76 21.17 -20.60
C GLU A 842 -4.98 19.78 -19.99
N ILE A 843 -5.91 19.00 -20.54
CA ILE A 843 -6.26 17.67 -20.04
C ILE A 843 -6.17 16.68 -21.19
N ARG A 844 -5.41 15.61 -21.03
CA ARG A 844 -5.17 14.54 -22.00
C ARG A 844 -5.57 13.21 -21.41
N ALA A 845 -6.32 12.39 -22.11
CA ALA A 845 -6.47 10.99 -21.78
C ALA A 845 -5.31 10.20 -22.41
N THR A 846 -4.82 9.20 -21.70
CA THR A 846 -3.85 8.21 -22.23
C THR A 846 -4.56 6.92 -22.58
N GLU A 847 -5.50 6.49 -21.73
CA GLU A 847 -6.40 5.37 -21.96
C GLU A 847 -7.79 5.74 -21.42
N GLY A 848 -8.85 5.24 -22.06
CA GLY A 848 -10.24 5.57 -21.72
C GLY A 848 -10.63 7.00 -22.10
N SER A 849 -11.54 7.61 -21.37
CA SER A 849 -12.04 8.96 -21.65
C SER A 849 -12.49 9.68 -20.38
N LEU A 850 -12.64 11.01 -20.49
CA LEU A 850 -13.19 11.86 -19.42
C LEU A 850 -14.32 12.71 -20.00
N ALA A 851 -15.54 12.49 -19.53
CA ALA A 851 -16.72 13.25 -19.92
C ALA A 851 -16.88 14.49 -19.04
N LEU A 852 -17.06 15.66 -19.65
CA LEU A 852 -17.19 16.93 -18.94
C LEU A 852 -18.35 17.76 -19.46
N ALA A 853 -19.22 18.20 -18.56
CA ALA A 853 -20.18 19.25 -18.77
C ALA A 853 -19.62 20.63 -18.36
N SER A 854 -18.68 20.62 -17.37
CA SER A 854 -18.06 21.85 -16.90
C SER A 854 -16.66 21.64 -16.32
N LEU A 855 -15.87 22.74 -16.33
CA LEU A 855 -14.57 22.86 -15.68
C LEU A 855 -14.59 24.06 -14.73
N ALA A 856 -14.30 23.82 -13.44
CA ALA A 856 -14.16 24.88 -12.44
C ALA A 856 -12.68 25.17 -12.18
N LEU A 857 -12.28 26.43 -12.30
CA LEU A 857 -10.95 26.95 -11.97
C LEU A 857 -11.08 27.97 -10.85
N GLU A 858 -10.12 27.96 -9.92
CA GLU A 858 -10.12 28.92 -8.80
C GLU A 858 -9.90 30.35 -9.29
N GLY A 859 -10.72 31.29 -8.85
CA GLY A 859 -10.62 32.71 -9.16
C GLY A 859 -11.96 33.41 -9.20
N ARG A 860 -11.94 34.75 -9.17
CA ARG A 860 -13.10 35.63 -9.20
C ARG A 860 -13.03 36.63 -10.37
N GLY A 861 -14.16 37.21 -10.71
CA GLY A 861 -14.28 38.24 -11.72
C GLY A 861 -14.49 37.69 -13.12
N LYS A 862 -14.94 38.62 -14.03
CA LYS A 862 -15.27 38.28 -15.41
C LYS A 862 -14.07 37.72 -16.16
N ALA A 863 -14.27 36.65 -16.92
CA ALA A 863 -13.25 36.05 -17.76
C ALA A 863 -13.87 35.54 -19.06
N ARG A 864 -13.04 35.45 -20.11
CA ARG A 864 -13.44 34.90 -21.40
C ARG A 864 -12.79 33.56 -21.64
N PRO A 865 -13.57 32.50 -21.86
CA PRO A 865 -13.05 31.19 -22.17
C PRO A 865 -12.70 31.07 -23.64
N ALA A 866 -11.58 30.41 -23.95
CA ALA A 866 -11.27 29.86 -25.25
C ALA A 866 -11.06 28.36 -25.07
N VAL A 867 -11.93 27.53 -25.62
CA VAL A 867 -11.95 26.08 -25.41
C VAL A 867 -11.68 25.38 -26.73
N LYS A 868 -10.74 24.42 -26.71
CA LYS A 868 -10.44 23.51 -27.82
C LYS A 868 -10.53 22.08 -27.35
N LEU A 869 -11.19 21.23 -28.14
CA LEU A 869 -11.18 19.78 -27.97
C LEU A 869 -10.56 19.15 -29.23
N GLY A 870 -9.31 18.69 -29.13
CA GLY A 870 -8.52 18.39 -30.30
C GLY A 870 -8.31 19.60 -31.16
N ILE A 871 -8.77 19.54 -32.42
CA ILE A 871 -8.76 20.66 -33.38
C ILE A 871 -10.04 21.52 -33.35
N GLU A 872 -11.07 21.04 -32.68
CA GLU A 872 -12.40 21.67 -32.67
C GLU A 872 -12.47 22.78 -31.62
N THR A 873 -13.09 23.92 -31.97
CA THR A 873 -13.46 24.97 -31.01
C THR A 873 -14.80 24.62 -30.37
N VAL A 874 -14.86 24.61 -29.05
CA VAL A 874 -16.09 24.35 -28.28
C VAL A 874 -16.60 25.68 -27.70
N SER A 875 -17.87 25.98 -27.90
CA SER A 875 -18.53 27.13 -27.28
C SER A 875 -18.72 26.85 -25.78
N ALA A 876 -18.46 27.85 -24.97
CA ALA A 876 -18.59 27.75 -23.51
C ALA A 876 -18.88 29.13 -22.91
N SER A 877 -19.60 29.15 -21.81
CA SER A 877 -19.85 30.32 -20.96
C SER A 877 -19.08 30.23 -19.65
N VAL A 878 -18.87 31.36 -18.97
CA VAL A 878 -18.25 31.40 -17.62
C VAL A 878 -19.25 31.99 -16.65
N ARG A 879 -19.47 31.30 -15.54
CA ARG A 879 -20.25 31.82 -14.40
C ARG A 879 -19.39 31.79 -13.14
N GLU A 880 -19.69 32.65 -12.20
CA GLU A 880 -19.05 32.68 -10.90
C GLU A 880 -19.84 31.85 -9.88
N GLU A 881 -19.17 30.98 -9.16
CA GLU A 881 -19.72 30.24 -8.02
C GLU A 881 -18.74 30.38 -6.83
N GLY A 882 -18.99 31.33 -5.95
CA GLY A 882 -18.11 31.62 -4.82
C GLY A 882 -16.68 32.02 -5.28
N ASN A 883 -15.68 31.18 -5.01
CA ASN A 883 -14.30 31.40 -5.41
C ASN A 883 -13.96 30.75 -6.78
N TRP A 884 -14.96 30.24 -7.51
CA TRP A 884 -14.76 29.48 -8.73
C TRP A 884 -15.27 30.22 -9.97
N ARG A 885 -14.50 30.14 -11.03
CA ARG A 885 -14.94 30.41 -12.39
C ARG A 885 -15.30 29.10 -13.04
N VAL A 886 -16.59 28.84 -13.19
CA VAL A 886 -17.13 27.62 -13.79
C VAL A 886 -17.32 27.83 -15.27
N ILE A 887 -16.54 27.17 -16.09
CA ILE A 887 -16.63 27.11 -17.55
C ILE A 887 -17.63 26.01 -17.86
N ALA A 888 -18.85 26.40 -18.25
CA ALA A 888 -19.91 25.49 -18.71
C ALA A 888 -19.81 25.34 -20.22
N PHE A 889 -19.67 24.11 -20.69
CA PHE A 889 -19.65 23.79 -22.11
C PHE A 889 -21.08 23.75 -22.67
N ASP A 890 -21.31 24.28 -23.88
CA ASP A 890 -22.64 24.28 -24.50
C ASP A 890 -23.13 22.85 -24.80
N ARG A 891 -22.22 21.91 -24.86
CA ARG A 891 -22.49 20.47 -24.97
C ARG A 891 -21.46 19.68 -24.12
N GLU A 892 -21.80 18.48 -23.72
CA GLU A 892 -20.85 17.59 -23.10
C GLU A 892 -19.64 17.36 -24.01
N VAL A 893 -18.44 17.45 -23.45
CA VAL A 893 -17.18 17.16 -24.14
C VAL A 893 -16.58 15.88 -23.60
N SER A 894 -16.04 15.04 -24.48
CA SER A 894 -15.34 13.81 -24.12
C SER A 894 -13.86 13.94 -24.49
N VAL A 895 -13.01 14.03 -23.47
CA VAL A 895 -11.56 14.01 -23.64
C VAL A 895 -11.12 12.56 -23.90
N ALA A 896 -10.45 12.32 -25.01
CA ALA A 896 -9.99 11.01 -25.45
C ALA A 896 -8.50 11.10 -25.88
N PRO A 897 -7.80 9.98 -26.13
CA PRO A 897 -6.37 10.01 -26.46
C PRO A 897 -6.03 10.89 -27.68
N ASP A 898 -6.90 10.96 -28.66
CA ASP A 898 -6.80 11.77 -29.89
C ASP A 898 -7.45 13.17 -29.76
N ARG A 899 -8.16 13.43 -28.67
CA ARG A 899 -8.95 14.67 -28.47
C ARG A 899 -8.66 15.31 -27.11
N PRO A 900 -7.47 15.92 -26.89
CA PRO A 900 -7.15 16.64 -25.67
C PRO A 900 -8.02 17.90 -25.52
N LEU A 901 -8.39 18.22 -24.27
CA LEU A 901 -9.08 19.46 -23.94
C LEU A 901 -8.07 20.54 -23.54
N VAL A 902 -8.16 21.69 -24.17
CA VAL A 902 -7.39 22.88 -23.81
C VAL A 902 -8.34 24.03 -23.51
N VAL A 903 -8.29 24.51 -22.28
CA VAL A 903 -9.07 25.69 -21.84
C VAL A 903 -8.11 26.82 -21.49
N THR A 904 -8.28 27.94 -22.15
CA THR A 904 -7.57 29.18 -21.81
C THR A 904 -8.58 30.19 -21.31
N LEU A 905 -8.43 30.66 -20.10
CA LEU A 905 -9.27 31.64 -19.44
C LEU A 905 -8.52 32.95 -19.35
N ARG A 906 -8.98 33.99 -20.05
CA ARG A 906 -8.41 35.33 -20.00
C ARG A 906 -9.26 36.23 -19.13
N VAL A 907 -8.61 36.92 -18.18
CA VAL A 907 -9.24 37.88 -17.24
C VAL A 907 -9.12 39.29 -17.74
#